data_a2386499a72a7f3fd8c4b113d3f2ee63
#
_entry.id   a2386499a72a7f3fd8c4b113d3f2ee63
#
_cell.length_a   1.000
_cell.length_b   1.000
_cell.length_c   1.000
_cell.angle_alpha   90.00
_cell.angle_beta   90.00
_cell.angle_gamma   90.00
#
_symmetry.space_group_name_H-M   'P 1'
#
loop_
_entity.id
_entity.type
_entity.pdbx_description
1 polymer ?
#
loop_
_entity_poly.entity_id
_entity_poly.type
_entity_poly.pdbx_seq_one_letter_code
_entity_poly.pdbx_strand_id
1 'polypeptide(L)'
;MNTLLALFMTSLLHLIPAPVETIPGEGYFLFSRQTSMYFQDAALPLARDAAALFRETIEPSTGIAIKTAKTRPSSNALVFSYDSSLPAEGYTLRVTKDYTEIGAGDSAGFFYGTQTLLQLFPANVYQPVYQPDQYQPSLQVRVPCVQIKDYPRFSHRGMMLDVSRQFYTVEYVKRFIDWMSRHKLNVFHWHLSDDNGWRVEIKKYPFLTQKGAWRGPGQVLPTTYGHAGEIYGGYYTQQEIRQIVAYAAARHIEIIPEIDLPGHSKAAIASYPDILCDLTEEVELSIQGTSNNVWCASYEKNYQMLDDIVREMSALFPSRYFHIGGDEVVTSQWASCTRCTTYMQEHHMEDPAGMQAYFAARMQGILNKYEKTLVGWDDIMDGGNLDREKTVVHAWKSIEKITQAVNGGYRVIAQPASHCYIDMKHTPAERGMTWAAISDVEKVYSFDPVQMAGIDPAREELVLGIQGGLWSELMDRPERIAEYQVYPRLSALAEVAWSPLAKKDWEDFNTRLSLTHFDRLYFMGIRFRVPPPHAGYMNGYIVADNEYPWMVMRYTSDGSDPGPCSSLYTAPIKTDHPEPYRFAAFYRDDVRSIVVEADLPYDRNLKPVTHVTGNLEINRRTPLSNLGDNNPSTYVQCFGPLQEGQTIQFTFEQPVHTSGIRVRTGLPAVDIDVVDFAHVEYSSNGVDFKRVACPWENGGCRFVPDSPVLSVRLVIDKGNDPLTFYLQDLWIEK
;
A
#
# COMPACT_ATOMS: atom_id res chain seq x y z
N MET A 1 19.05 0.69 -42.18
CA MET A 1 19.22 -0.64 -41.57
C MET A 1 19.80 -0.59 -40.15
N ASN A 2 20.77 0.28 -39.87
CA ASN A 2 21.35 0.38 -38.51
C ASN A 2 20.41 0.99 -37.45
N THR A 3 19.54 1.90 -37.82
CA THR A 3 18.60 2.56 -36.87
C THR A 3 17.45 1.63 -36.47
N LEU A 4 16.94 0.79 -37.37
CA LEU A 4 15.93 -0.22 -37.04
C LEU A 4 16.52 -1.39 -36.19
N LEU A 5 17.77 -1.78 -36.40
CA LEU A 5 18.46 -2.77 -35.58
C LEU A 5 18.71 -2.24 -34.16
N ALA A 6 19.03 -0.96 -34.01
CA ALA A 6 19.19 -0.33 -32.70
C ALA A 6 17.85 -0.23 -31.93
N LEU A 7 16.75 0.07 -32.60
CA LEU A 7 15.40 0.06 -31.97
C LEU A 7 14.97 -1.35 -31.55
N PHE A 8 15.30 -2.39 -32.32
CA PHE A 8 15.02 -3.79 -31.92
C PHE A 8 15.92 -4.28 -30.78
N MET A 9 17.14 -3.75 -30.63
CA MET A 9 18.05 -4.15 -29.55
C MET A 9 17.81 -3.39 -28.24
N THR A 10 17.27 -2.17 -28.26
CA THR A 10 16.86 -1.45 -27.05
C THR A 10 15.66 -2.11 -26.35
N SER A 11 14.80 -2.81 -27.09
CA SER A 11 13.66 -3.56 -26.55
C SER A 11 14.03 -4.80 -25.74
N LEU A 12 15.31 -5.20 -25.67
CA LEU A 12 15.74 -6.44 -25.00
C LEU A 12 16.23 -6.26 -23.54
N LEU A 13 16.39 -5.04 -23.06
CA LEU A 13 17.00 -4.84 -21.74
C LEU A 13 15.98 -4.67 -20.61
N HIS A 14 14.78 -4.24 -20.90
CA HIS A 14 13.59 -4.10 -20.01
C HIS A 14 13.91 -3.79 -18.53
N LEU A 15 14.75 -2.78 -18.29
CA LEU A 15 15.16 -2.37 -16.95
C LEU A 15 14.10 -1.45 -16.32
N ILE A 16 13.78 -1.66 -15.05
CA ILE A 16 12.93 -0.79 -14.24
C ILE A 16 13.63 -0.55 -12.89
N PRO A 17 13.91 0.72 -12.53
CA PRO A 17 13.74 1.97 -13.28
C PRO A 17 14.62 2.07 -14.52
N ALA A 18 14.17 2.85 -15.53
CA ALA A 18 14.93 3.12 -16.74
C ALA A 18 16.20 3.95 -16.43
N PRO A 19 17.40 3.51 -16.86
CA PRO A 19 18.63 4.28 -16.63
C PRO A 19 18.70 5.57 -17.45
N VAL A 20 19.52 6.51 -16.97
CA VAL A 20 19.79 7.80 -17.65
C VAL A 20 20.30 7.56 -19.07
N GLU A 21 21.26 6.67 -19.24
CA GLU A 21 21.85 6.33 -20.54
C GLU A 21 22.04 4.81 -20.65
N THR A 22 21.65 4.27 -21.80
CA THR A 22 21.80 2.84 -22.12
C THR A 22 22.23 2.69 -23.56
N ILE A 23 23.39 2.05 -23.78
CA ILE A 23 23.95 1.76 -25.11
C ILE A 23 24.06 0.24 -25.21
N PRO A 24 23.19 -0.42 -26.00
CA PRO A 24 23.27 -1.87 -26.24
C PRO A 24 24.57 -2.25 -26.93
N GLY A 25 25.15 -3.39 -26.51
CA GLY A 25 26.31 -3.99 -27.13
C GLY A 25 25.97 -5.30 -27.88
N GLU A 26 26.93 -5.82 -28.64
CA GLU A 26 26.72 -7.08 -29.37
C GLU A 26 27.19 -8.29 -28.57
N GLY A 27 26.31 -9.29 -28.42
CA GLY A 27 26.59 -10.56 -27.77
C GLY A 27 26.31 -10.59 -26.29
N TYR A 28 26.94 -11.52 -25.58
CA TYR A 28 26.66 -11.83 -24.19
C TYR A 28 27.93 -12.08 -23.40
N PHE A 29 27.96 -11.68 -22.14
CA PHE A 29 28.86 -12.18 -21.12
C PHE A 29 28.35 -13.54 -20.66
N LEU A 30 29.23 -14.54 -20.59
CA LEU A 30 28.87 -15.87 -20.10
C LEU A 30 29.27 -16.03 -18.64
N PHE A 31 28.29 -15.77 -17.76
CA PHE A 31 28.44 -15.97 -16.34
C PHE A 31 28.47 -17.49 -16.03
N SER A 32 29.50 -17.96 -15.34
CA SER A 32 29.72 -19.38 -15.10
C SER A 32 30.54 -19.62 -13.83
N ARG A 33 30.83 -20.90 -13.50
CA ARG A 33 31.71 -21.26 -12.36
C ARG A 33 33.15 -20.74 -12.48
N GLN A 34 33.55 -20.31 -13.67
CA GLN A 34 34.85 -19.70 -13.89
C GLN A 34 34.85 -18.20 -13.62
N THR A 35 33.68 -17.60 -13.50
CA THR A 35 33.56 -16.16 -13.23
C THR A 35 34.09 -15.87 -11.83
N SER A 36 35.01 -14.92 -11.76
CA SER A 36 35.56 -14.45 -10.50
C SER A 36 35.21 -12.96 -10.26
N MET A 37 35.20 -12.58 -9.01
CA MET A 37 34.94 -11.20 -8.59
C MET A 37 36.26 -10.52 -8.23
N TYR A 38 36.48 -9.31 -8.74
CA TYR A 38 37.68 -8.53 -8.46
C TYR A 38 37.29 -7.11 -8.00
N PHE A 39 37.99 -6.62 -7.00
CA PHE A 39 37.82 -5.27 -6.48
C PHE A 39 39.11 -4.48 -6.70
N GLN A 40 39.01 -3.29 -7.31
CA GLN A 40 40.07 -2.30 -7.20
C GLN A 40 40.23 -1.89 -5.74
N ASP A 41 41.43 -1.63 -5.26
CA ASP A 41 41.69 -1.37 -3.84
C ASP A 41 40.79 -0.28 -3.24
N ALA A 42 40.59 0.84 -3.95
CA ALA A 42 39.71 1.93 -3.53
C ALA A 42 38.21 1.57 -3.55
N ALA A 43 37.81 0.59 -4.39
CA ALA A 43 36.41 0.12 -4.48
C ALA A 43 36.07 -0.91 -3.38
N LEU A 44 37.04 -1.66 -2.87
CA LEU A 44 36.80 -2.79 -1.95
C LEU A 44 35.95 -2.44 -0.71
N PRO A 45 36.24 -1.35 0.05
CA PRO A 45 35.45 -1.01 1.22
C PRO A 45 34.02 -0.57 0.86
N LEU A 46 33.81 0.03 -0.30
CA LEU A 46 32.53 0.59 -0.75
C LEU A 46 31.62 -0.46 -1.42
N ALA A 47 32.20 -1.41 -2.12
CA ALA A 47 31.45 -2.43 -2.88
C ALA A 47 31.15 -3.72 -2.10
N ARG A 48 31.61 -3.84 -0.84
CA ARG A 48 31.52 -5.08 -0.06
C ARG A 48 30.08 -5.58 0.09
N ASP A 49 29.18 -4.71 0.51
CA ASP A 49 27.78 -5.09 0.79
C ASP A 49 27.03 -5.39 -0.52
N ALA A 50 27.25 -4.58 -1.56
CA ALA A 50 26.71 -4.84 -2.89
C ALA A 50 27.17 -6.21 -3.46
N ALA A 51 28.44 -6.55 -3.29
CA ALA A 51 28.99 -7.83 -3.72
C ALA A 51 28.47 -9.01 -2.89
N ALA A 52 28.25 -8.83 -1.60
CA ALA A 52 27.65 -9.83 -0.73
C ALA A 52 26.20 -10.10 -1.16
N LEU A 53 25.39 -9.07 -1.38
CA LEU A 53 24.02 -9.21 -1.86
C LEU A 53 23.95 -9.86 -3.25
N PHE A 54 24.88 -9.54 -4.14
CA PHE A 54 24.97 -10.21 -5.45
C PHE A 54 25.17 -11.71 -5.28
N ARG A 55 26.09 -12.14 -4.40
CA ARG A 55 26.31 -13.55 -4.09
C ARG A 55 25.07 -14.19 -3.46
N GLU A 56 24.49 -13.55 -2.47
CA GLU A 56 23.27 -14.04 -1.79
C GLU A 56 22.12 -14.29 -2.78
N THR A 57 22.05 -13.51 -3.87
CA THR A 57 21.02 -13.66 -4.89
C THR A 57 21.40 -14.73 -5.93
N ILE A 58 22.64 -14.73 -6.43
CA ILE A 58 23.05 -15.55 -7.56
C ILE A 58 23.46 -16.97 -7.15
N GLU A 59 24.17 -17.12 -6.02
CA GLU A 59 24.71 -18.44 -5.62
C GLU A 59 23.61 -19.46 -5.32
N PRO A 60 22.54 -19.14 -4.56
CA PRO A 60 21.45 -20.08 -4.30
C PRO A 60 20.66 -20.44 -5.57
N SER A 61 20.41 -19.46 -6.43
CA SER A 61 19.56 -19.65 -7.62
C SER A 61 20.28 -20.35 -8.78
N THR A 62 21.61 -20.24 -8.88
CA THR A 62 22.41 -20.80 -9.98
C THR A 62 23.31 -21.97 -9.56
N GLY A 63 23.60 -22.13 -8.28
CA GLY A 63 24.62 -23.07 -7.78
C GLY A 63 26.03 -22.67 -8.16
N ILE A 64 26.29 -21.44 -8.57
CA ILE A 64 27.60 -20.93 -8.98
C ILE A 64 28.19 -20.13 -7.82
N ALA A 65 29.14 -20.71 -7.11
CA ALA A 65 29.92 -20.02 -6.08
C ALA A 65 30.97 -19.09 -6.71
N ILE A 66 30.94 -17.82 -6.39
CA ILE A 66 31.78 -16.77 -6.97
C ILE A 66 33.02 -16.55 -6.12
N LYS A 67 34.20 -16.84 -6.64
CA LYS A 67 35.48 -16.64 -5.96
C LYS A 67 35.96 -15.20 -6.11
N THR A 68 36.63 -14.67 -5.08
CA THR A 68 37.31 -13.38 -5.16
C THR A 68 38.73 -13.58 -5.69
N ALA A 69 39.07 -12.88 -6.78
CA ALA A 69 40.41 -12.87 -7.36
C ALA A 69 41.28 -11.81 -6.64
N LYS A 70 42.59 -12.12 -6.44
CA LYS A 70 43.54 -11.18 -5.84
C LYS A 70 44.10 -10.15 -6.83
N THR A 71 44.11 -10.51 -8.11
CA THR A 71 44.56 -9.65 -9.21
C THR A 71 43.48 -9.57 -10.27
N ARG A 72 43.41 -8.45 -11.01
CA ARG A 72 42.39 -8.25 -12.04
C ARG A 72 42.53 -9.34 -13.12
N PRO A 73 41.51 -10.20 -13.31
CA PRO A 73 41.54 -11.20 -14.40
C PRO A 73 41.46 -10.51 -15.77
N SER A 74 42.02 -11.13 -16.77
CA SER A 74 41.96 -10.66 -18.17
C SER A 74 40.60 -10.89 -18.83
N SER A 75 39.85 -11.88 -18.32
CA SER A 75 38.51 -12.24 -18.80
C SER A 75 37.74 -12.97 -17.74
N ASN A 76 36.44 -13.17 -17.98
CA ASN A 76 35.49 -13.91 -17.15
C ASN A 76 35.44 -13.38 -15.70
N ALA A 77 35.30 -12.06 -15.57
CA ALA A 77 35.31 -11.36 -14.27
C ALA A 77 34.13 -10.38 -14.10
N LEU A 78 33.67 -10.31 -12.85
CA LEU A 78 32.87 -9.17 -12.34
C LEU A 78 33.85 -8.24 -11.59
N VAL A 79 33.99 -7.04 -12.09
CA VAL A 79 34.94 -6.02 -11.61
C VAL A 79 34.20 -4.88 -10.91
N PHE A 80 34.68 -4.49 -9.75
CA PHE A 80 34.26 -3.28 -9.05
C PHE A 80 35.41 -2.25 -9.11
N SER A 81 35.14 -1.11 -9.76
CA SER A 81 36.12 -0.03 -9.96
C SER A 81 35.67 1.27 -9.33
N TYR A 82 36.58 2.00 -8.70
CA TYR A 82 36.27 3.31 -8.09
C TYR A 82 36.33 4.42 -9.14
N ASP A 83 35.25 5.24 -9.18
CA ASP A 83 35.16 6.42 -10.05
C ASP A 83 34.53 7.59 -9.30
N SER A 84 35.39 8.51 -8.82
CA SER A 84 34.96 9.73 -8.07
C SER A 84 34.33 10.81 -8.95
N SER A 85 34.29 10.64 -10.26
CA SER A 85 33.66 11.63 -11.18
C SER A 85 32.14 11.47 -11.27
N LEU A 86 31.60 10.36 -10.76
CA LEU A 86 30.18 10.09 -10.78
C LEU A 86 29.46 10.87 -9.66
N PRO A 87 28.21 11.29 -9.90
CA PRO A 87 27.40 11.91 -8.84
C PRO A 87 27.11 10.92 -7.71
N ALA A 88 26.65 11.44 -6.57
CA ALA A 88 26.20 10.59 -5.46
C ALA A 88 25.17 9.58 -5.91
N GLU A 89 25.27 8.35 -5.41
CA GLU A 89 24.43 7.18 -5.79
C GLU A 89 24.58 6.76 -7.27
N GLY A 90 25.42 7.47 -8.05
CA GLY A 90 25.64 7.23 -9.47
C GLY A 90 26.58 6.04 -9.73
N TYR A 91 26.37 5.38 -10.87
CA TYR A 91 27.23 4.27 -11.32
C TYR A 91 27.34 4.20 -12.83
N THR A 92 28.38 3.49 -13.28
CA THR A 92 28.48 2.94 -14.63
C THR A 92 28.44 1.42 -14.57
N LEU A 93 27.78 0.80 -15.55
CA LEU A 93 27.77 -0.65 -15.72
C LEU A 93 28.19 -0.98 -17.16
N ARG A 94 29.27 -1.70 -17.32
CA ARG A 94 29.77 -2.15 -18.62
C ARG A 94 29.83 -3.67 -18.68
N VAL A 95 29.01 -4.25 -19.54
CA VAL A 95 29.02 -5.68 -19.82
C VAL A 95 29.61 -5.92 -21.22
N THR A 96 30.69 -6.65 -21.29
CA THR A 96 31.36 -7.08 -22.53
C THR A 96 31.36 -8.61 -22.58
N LYS A 97 31.87 -9.20 -23.68
CA LYS A 97 32.02 -10.64 -23.77
C LYS A 97 33.04 -11.22 -22.77
N ASP A 98 33.98 -10.38 -22.33
CA ASP A 98 35.12 -10.80 -21.49
C ASP A 98 34.89 -10.48 -20.00
N TYR A 99 34.22 -9.38 -19.67
CA TYR A 99 34.01 -8.95 -18.29
C TYR A 99 32.75 -8.09 -18.11
N THR A 100 32.29 -8.05 -16.87
CA THR A 100 31.28 -7.10 -16.37
C THR A 100 31.96 -6.17 -15.38
N GLU A 101 31.80 -4.85 -15.51
CA GLU A 101 32.41 -3.85 -14.64
C GLU A 101 31.37 -2.87 -14.11
N ILE A 102 31.35 -2.70 -12.79
CA ILE A 102 30.55 -1.68 -12.09
C ILE A 102 31.53 -0.64 -11.56
N GLY A 103 31.42 0.60 -12.05
CA GLY A 103 32.15 1.77 -11.55
C GLY A 103 31.24 2.66 -10.71
N ALA A 104 31.70 3.09 -9.52
CA ALA A 104 30.95 4.00 -8.66
C ALA A 104 31.88 4.82 -7.76
N GLY A 105 31.39 5.99 -7.30
CA GLY A 105 32.11 6.86 -6.36
C GLY A 105 31.77 6.61 -4.89
N ASP A 106 30.67 5.90 -4.62
CA ASP A 106 30.18 5.59 -3.27
C ASP A 106 29.57 4.21 -3.17
N SER A 107 29.22 3.79 -1.95
CA SER A 107 28.66 2.45 -1.70
C SER A 107 27.26 2.28 -2.26
N ALA A 108 26.46 3.35 -2.30
CA ALA A 108 25.12 3.31 -2.88
C ALA A 108 25.15 3.12 -4.39
N GLY A 109 26.09 3.80 -5.10
CA GLY A 109 26.29 3.61 -6.52
C GLY A 109 26.67 2.17 -6.87
N PHE A 110 27.57 1.52 -6.10
CA PHE A 110 27.85 0.10 -6.27
C PHE A 110 26.64 -0.78 -6.04
N PHE A 111 25.83 -0.46 -5.03
CA PHE A 111 24.60 -1.18 -4.74
C PHE A 111 23.62 -1.10 -5.90
N TYR A 112 23.29 0.12 -6.38
CA TYR A 112 22.34 0.31 -7.49
C TYR A 112 22.84 -0.22 -8.82
N GLY A 113 24.15 -0.13 -9.09
CA GLY A 113 24.77 -0.78 -10.23
C GLY A 113 24.62 -2.31 -10.19
N THR A 114 24.70 -2.89 -8.99
CA THR A 114 24.48 -4.32 -8.76
C THR A 114 23.00 -4.69 -8.98
N GLN A 115 22.03 -3.86 -8.51
CA GLN A 115 20.61 -4.10 -8.80
C GLN A 115 20.31 -4.09 -10.30
N THR A 116 20.92 -3.16 -11.03
CA THR A 116 20.78 -3.11 -12.50
C THR A 116 21.42 -4.32 -13.17
N LEU A 117 22.59 -4.74 -12.72
CA LEU A 117 23.23 -5.97 -13.24
C LEU A 117 22.34 -7.21 -13.01
N LEU A 118 21.74 -7.35 -11.82
CA LEU A 118 20.80 -8.45 -11.50
C LEU A 118 19.59 -8.47 -12.43
N GLN A 119 19.08 -7.31 -12.86
CA GLN A 119 17.99 -7.24 -13.83
C GLN A 119 18.37 -7.67 -15.25
N LEU A 120 19.66 -7.71 -15.59
CA LEU A 120 20.16 -8.24 -16.87
C LEU A 120 20.27 -9.75 -16.88
N PHE A 121 20.20 -10.40 -15.72
CA PHE A 121 20.10 -11.86 -15.61
C PHE A 121 18.67 -12.32 -15.92
N PRO A 122 18.46 -13.60 -16.27
CA PRO A 122 17.11 -14.18 -16.34
C PRO A 122 16.36 -13.99 -15.01
N ALA A 123 15.07 -13.72 -15.08
CA ALA A 123 14.27 -13.36 -13.90
C ALA A 123 14.28 -14.43 -12.78
N ASN A 124 14.45 -15.69 -13.12
CA ASN A 124 14.52 -16.81 -12.17
C ASN A 124 15.73 -16.75 -11.21
N VAL A 125 16.70 -15.86 -11.41
CA VAL A 125 17.78 -15.64 -10.43
C VAL A 125 17.28 -15.09 -9.10
N TYR A 126 16.10 -14.48 -9.08
CA TYR A 126 15.47 -14.00 -7.85
C TYR A 126 14.79 -15.11 -7.05
N GLN A 127 14.68 -16.33 -7.59
CA GLN A 127 14.08 -17.46 -6.89
C GLN A 127 15.03 -17.96 -5.78
N PRO A 128 14.60 -17.93 -4.49
CA PRO A 128 15.52 -18.19 -3.38
C PRO A 128 15.91 -19.66 -3.18
N VAL A 129 15.35 -20.57 -3.97
CA VAL A 129 15.52 -22.02 -3.76
C VAL A 129 16.37 -22.64 -4.87
N TYR A 130 17.61 -23.00 -4.53
CA TYR A 130 18.42 -23.93 -5.31
C TYR A 130 17.94 -25.37 -5.05
N GLN A 131 17.57 -26.08 -6.14
CA GLN A 131 17.24 -27.50 -6.07
C GLN A 131 18.47 -28.32 -6.55
N PRO A 132 19.24 -28.94 -5.63
CA PRO A 132 20.48 -29.65 -5.96
C PRO A 132 20.28 -30.78 -6.99
N ASP A 133 19.10 -31.41 -6.96
CA ASP A 133 18.76 -32.54 -7.83
C ASP A 133 18.49 -32.12 -9.29
N GLN A 134 18.26 -30.85 -9.53
CA GLN A 134 18.08 -30.28 -10.89
C GLN A 134 19.32 -29.55 -11.40
N TYR A 135 20.40 -29.57 -10.63
CA TYR A 135 21.62 -28.86 -10.96
C TYR A 135 22.40 -29.50 -12.13
N GLN A 136 22.57 -28.73 -13.20
CA GLN A 136 23.46 -29.10 -14.30
C GLN A 136 24.81 -28.37 -14.18
N PRO A 137 25.94 -29.09 -14.06
CA PRO A 137 27.26 -28.50 -13.85
C PRO A 137 27.73 -27.52 -14.95
N SER A 138 27.10 -27.56 -16.10
CA SER A 138 27.39 -26.72 -17.27
C SER A 138 26.53 -25.47 -17.38
N LEU A 139 25.79 -25.10 -16.34
CA LEU A 139 24.90 -23.94 -16.38
C LEU A 139 25.71 -22.65 -16.60
N GLN A 140 25.51 -22.06 -17.76
CA GLN A 140 26.05 -20.77 -18.14
C GLN A 140 24.86 -19.80 -18.25
N VAL A 141 24.93 -18.66 -17.55
CA VAL A 141 23.95 -17.61 -17.65
C VAL A 141 24.44 -16.55 -18.63
N ARG A 142 23.62 -16.21 -19.60
CA ARG A 142 23.90 -15.16 -20.59
C ARG A 142 23.45 -13.84 -20.09
N VAL A 143 24.36 -12.87 -19.96
CA VAL A 143 24.07 -11.48 -19.59
C VAL A 143 24.35 -10.63 -20.83
N PRO A 144 23.37 -9.85 -21.35
CA PRO A 144 23.55 -9.09 -22.60
C PRO A 144 24.63 -8.03 -22.44
N CYS A 145 25.44 -7.84 -23.48
CA CYS A 145 26.42 -6.78 -23.52
C CYS A 145 25.75 -5.43 -23.60
N VAL A 146 26.18 -4.49 -22.74
CA VAL A 146 25.59 -3.18 -22.60
C VAL A 146 26.55 -2.20 -21.93
N GLN A 147 26.38 -0.90 -22.18
CA GLN A 147 26.98 0.17 -21.40
C GLN A 147 25.85 1.02 -20.82
N ILE A 148 25.87 1.22 -19.51
CA ILE A 148 24.88 2.01 -18.78
C ILE A 148 25.63 3.06 -17.96
N LYS A 149 25.09 4.30 -17.96
CA LYS A 149 25.43 5.34 -17.00
C LYS A 149 24.13 5.76 -16.34
N ASP A 150 24.11 5.80 -15.00
CA ASP A 150 22.88 5.98 -14.27
C ASP A 150 23.10 6.67 -12.91
N TYR A 151 22.11 7.44 -12.47
CA TYR A 151 22.03 8.12 -11.19
C TYR A 151 20.58 8.56 -10.92
N PRO A 152 20.18 8.73 -9.64
CA PRO A 152 18.79 9.11 -9.32
C PRO A 152 18.48 10.56 -9.68
N ARG A 153 17.22 10.81 -10.04
CA ARG A 153 16.66 12.16 -10.20
C ARG A 153 16.41 12.84 -8.86
N PHE A 154 15.81 12.11 -7.90
CA PHE A 154 15.48 12.64 -6.58
C PHE A 154 16.28 11.94 -5.49
N SER A 155 16.65 12.72 -4.45
CA SER A 155 17.37 12.21 -3.28
C SER A 155 16.48 11.42 -2.33
N HIS A 156 15.15 11.70 -2.28
CA HIS A 156 14.16 10.96 -1.51
C HIS A 156 13.28 10.13 -2.44
N ARG A 157 13.33 8.82 -2.29
CA ARG A 157 12.56 7.84 -3.06
C ARG A 157 11.96 6.86 -2.07
N GLY A 158 10.78 7.24 -1.56
CA GLY A 158 10.22 6.62 -0.35
C GLY A 158 9.05 5.68 -0.59
N MET A 159 8.84 4.83 0.41
CA MET A 159 7.60 4.08 0.58
C MET A 159 7.25 4.02 2.07
N MET A 160 6.02 4.35 2.42
CA MET A 160 5.47 4.23 3.77
C MET A 160 4.70 2.93 3.92
N LEU A 161 4.83 2.30 5.08
CA LEU A 161 4.00 1.18 5.51
C LEU A 161 3.36 1.50 6.86
N ASP A 162 2.03 1.51 6.88
CA ASP A 162 1.25 1.58 8.11
C ASP A 162 1.22 0.22 8.80
N VAL A 163 1.91 0.12 9.93
CA VAL A 163 1.92 -1.09 10.77
C VAL A 163 1.02 -0.95 11.99
N SER A 164 0.35 0.20 12.14
CA SER A 164 -0.53 0.49 13.27
C SER A 164 -1.91 -0.14 13.07
N ARG A 165 -2.58 0.14 11.95
CA ARG A 165 -3.91 -0.41 11.67
C ARG A 165 -3.85 -1.93 11.53
N GLN A 166 -2.81 -2.45 10.85
CA GLN A 166 -2.50 -3.89 10.81
C GLN A 166 -1.03 -4.11 11.18
N PHE A 167 -0.78 -5.12 12.01
CA PHE A 167 0.58 -5.45 12.42
C PHE A 167 1.25 -6.38 11.40
N TYR A 168 2.47 -6.04 10.99
CA TYR A 168 3.30 -6.84 10.09
C TYR A 168 4.48 -7.43 10.85
N THR A 169 4.83 -8.69 10.57
CA THR A 169 5.96 -9.37 11.23
C THR A 169 7.31 -8.75 10.84
N VAL A 170 8.32 -8.98 11.66
CA VAL A 170 9.72 -8.55 11.39
C VAL A 170 10.21 -9.10 10.05
N GLU A 171 9.85 -10.34 9.75
CA GLU A 171 10.21 -11.02 8.50
C GLU A 171 9.55 -10.35 7.30
N TYR A 172 8.28 -9.97 7.43
CA TYR A 172 7.59 -9.24 6.36
C TYR A 172 8.20 -7.85 6.12
N VAL A 173 8.46 -7.10 7.17
CA VAL A 173 9.09 -5.77 7.06
C VAL A 173 10.45 -5.87 6.37
N LYS A 174 11.27 -6.89 6.70
CA LYS A 174 12.55 -7.13 6.02
C LYS A 174 12.35 -7.50 4.54
N ARG A 175 11.36 -8.31 4.19
CA ARG A 175 11.04 -8.61 2.78
C ARG A 175 10.61 -7.35 2.03
N PHE A 176 9.77 -6.53 2.65
CA PHE A 176 9.30 -5.28 2.07
C PHE A 176 10.47 -4.32 1.77
N ILE A 177 11.40 -4.17 2.71
CA ILE A 177 12.65 -3.41 2.54
C ILE A 177 13.50 -4.00 1.41
N ASP A 178 13.62 -5.33 1.31
CA ASP A 178 14.37 -5.96 0.22
C ASP A 178 13.73 -5.65 -1.14
N TRP A 179 12.42 -5.75 -1.28
CA TRP A 179 11.71 -5.39 -2.51
C TRP A 179 11.87 -3.91 -2.88
N MET A 180 11.79 -3.01 -1.90
CA MET A 180 12.08 -1.58 -2.11
C MET A 180 13.49 -1.38 -2.68
N SER A 181 14.48 -2.03 -2.09
CA SER A 181 15.89 -1.91 -2.50
C SER A 181 16.13 -2.37 -3.94
N ARG A 182 15.44 -3.43 -4.37
CA ARG A 182 15.51 -3.95 -5.75
C ARG A 182 14.92 -2.99 -6.78
N HIS A 183 14.05 -2.07 -6.34
CA HIS A 183 13.48 -0.98 -7.15
C HIS A 183 14.23 0.35 -6.97
N LYS A 184 15.41 0.36 -6.32
CA LYS A 184 16.24 1.55 -6.06
C LYS A 184 15.55 2.64 -5.21
N LEU A 185 14.56 2.27 -4.41
CA LEU A 185 14.03 3.13 -3.35
C LEU A 185 15.03 3.18 -2.20
N ASN A 186 15.13 4.33 -1.52
CA ASN A 186 16.12 4.55 -0.48
C ASN A 186 15.56 5.01 0.88
N VAL A 187 14.25 5.19 1.00
CA VAL A 187 13.62 5.60 2.25
C VAL A 187 12.44 4.71 2.58
N PHE A 188 12.49 4.07 3.74
CA PHE A 188 11.35 3.38 4.35
C PHE A 188 10.76 4.27 5.44
N HIS A 189 9.58 4.81 5.20
CA HIS A 189 8.81 5.55 6.19
C HIS A 189 7.96 4.55 6.99
N TRP A 190 8.26 4.43 8.28
CA TRP A 190 7.66 3.43 9.14
C TRP A 190 6.64 4.09 10.08
N HIS A 191 5.35 3.96 9.73
CA HIS A 191 4.24 4.51 10.52
C HIS A 191 3.94 3.59 11.71
N LEU A 192 4.53 3.91 12.89
CA LEU A 192 4.64 3.02 14.03
C LEU A 192 3.53 3.21 15.07
N SER A 193 2.76 4.28 15.03
CA SER A 193 1.65 4.50 15.95
C SER A 193 0.51 5.24 15.30
N ASP A 194 -0.70 4.87 15.70
CA ASP A 194 -1.96 5.49 15.32
C ASP A 194 -3.04 5.09 16.34
N ASP A 195 -4.29 5.45 16.12
CA ASP A 195 -5.43 5.09 16.99
C ASP A 195 -5.50 3.58 17.26
N ASN A 196 -5.17 2.75 16.25
CA ASN A 196 -5.36 1.30 16.27
C ASN A 196 -4.20 0.49 16.85
N GLY A 197 -3.08 1.15 17.13
CA GLY A 197 -1.95 0.45 17.72
C GLY A 197 -0.69 1.26 17.87
N TRP A 198 0.02 0.99 18.95
CA TRP A 198 1.38 1.48 19.22
C TRP A 198 2.38 0.35 19.02
N ARG A 199 3.30 0.47 18.06
CA ARG A 199 4.11 -0.68 17.60
C ARG A 199 5.58 -0.65 18.00
N VAL A 200 6.03 0.35 18.75
CA VAL A 200 7.44 0.48 19.15
C VAL A 200 7.61 0.36 20.66
N GLU A 201 8.54 -0.50 21.11
CA GLU A 201 8.88 -0.63 22.54
C GLU A 201 9.54 0.65 23.06
N ILE A 202 8.90 1.29 24.06
CA ILE A 202 9.45 2.38 24.85
C ILE A 202 9.62 1.89 26.28
N LYS A 203 10.86 1.63 26.72
CA LYS A 203 11.14 0.99 28.01
C LYS A 203 10.65 1.79 29.18
N LYS A 204 10.72 3.12 29.08
CA LYS A 204 10.22 4.00 30.15
C LYS A 204 8.71 3.99 30.27
N TYR A 205 8.00 3.69 29.17
CA TYR A 205 6.54 3.68 29.12
C TYR A 205 5.99 2.34 28.60
N PRO A 206 6.10 1.26 29.40
CA PRO A 206 5.81 -0.10 28.93
C PRO A 206 4.35 -0.35 28.55
N PHE A 207 3.39 0.41 29.11
CA PHE A 207 1.97 0.24 28.76
C PHE A 207 1.66 0.63 27.33
N LEU A 208 2.50 1.45 26.67
CA LEU A 208 2.35 1.74 25.23
C LEU A 208 2.32 0.46 24.39
N THR A 209 3.11 -0.56 24.76
CA THR A 209 3.09 -1.86 24.07
C THR A 209 2.32 -2.95 24.80
N GLN A 210 2.23 -2.91 26.12
CA GLN A 210 1.47 -3.91 26.88
C GLN A 210 -0.06 -3.76 26.69
N LYS A 211 -0.53 -2.55 26.47
CA LYS A 211 -1.94 -2.21 26.18
C LYS A 211 -2.11 -1.73 24.75
N GLY A 212 -1.42 -0.65 24.39
CA GLY A 212 -1.63 0.07 23.12
C GLY A 212 -1.27 -0.72 21.87
N ALA A 213 -0.56 -1.84 21.97
CA ALA A 213 -0.25 -2.70 20.83
C ALA A 213 -1.35 -3.74 20.52
N TRP A 214 -2.40 -3.82 21.32
CA TRP A 214 -3.37 -4.92 21.26
C TRP A 214 -4.80 -4.42 21.18
N ARG A 215 -5.63 -5.10 20.41
CA ARG A 215 -7.07 -4.92 20.33
C ARG A 215 -7.78 -6.27 20.48
N GLY A 216 -9.04 -6.28 20.88
CA GLY A 216 -9.81 -7.51 21.06
C GLY A 216 -10.92 -7.42 22.11
N PRO A 217 -11.03 -8.39 23.03
CA PRO A 217 -12.17 -8.51 23.93
C PRO A 217 -12.51 -7.22 24.70
N GLY A 218 -13.78 -6.87 24.69
CA GLY A 218 -14.30 -5.65 25.35
C GLY A 218 -14.23 -4.40 24.49
N GLN A 219 -13.81 -4.50 23.23
CA GLN A 219 -13.78 -3.39 22.29
C GLN A 219 -14.81 -3.58 21.18
N VAL A 220 -15.31 -2.49 20.65
CA VAL A 220 -16.20 -2.48 19.48
C VAL A 220 -15.35 -2.13 18.27
N LEU A 221 -15.24 -3.06 17.32
CA LEU A 221 -14.39 -2.94 16.15
C LEU A 221 -15.21 -2.93 14.86
N PRO A 222 -14.84 -2.13 13.86
CA PRO A 222 -15.26 -2.36 12.48
C PRO A 222 -14.89 -3.77 12.04
N THR A 223 -15.71 -4.41 11.22
CA THR A 223 -15.50 -5.79 10.74
C THR A 223 -14.18 -5.95 9.98
N THR A 224 -13.72 -4.88 9.34
CA THR A 224 -12.42 -4.79 8.66
C THR A 224 -11.23 -5.09 9.58
N TYR A 225 -11.36 -4.77 10.87
CA TYR A 225 -10.29 -5.02 11.86
C TYR A 225 -10.42 -6.36 12.59
N GLY A 226 -11.33 -7.21 12.15
CA GLY A 226 -11.57 -8.54 12.72
C GLY A 226 -12.65 -8.55 13.81
N HIS A 227 -12.69 -9.63 14.59
CA HIS A 227 -13.67 -9.82 15.65
C HIS A 227 -13.09 -9.44 17.01
N ALA A 228 -13.85 -8.69 17.79
CA ALA A 228 -13.45 -8.31 19.15
C ALA A 228 -13.32 -9.52 20.12
N GLY A 229 -13.77 -10.71 19.73
CA GLY A 229 -13.54 -11.95 20.46
C GLY A 229 -12.11 -12.49 20.40
N GLU A 230 -11.28 -12.01 19.48
CA GLU A 230 -9.91 -12.47 19.28
C GLU A 230 -8.92 -11.36 19.64
N ILE A 231 -7.85 -11.74 20.35
CA ILE A 231 -6.76 -10.79 20.64
C ILE A 231 -5.92 -10.67 19.38
N TYR A 232 -5.79 -9.44 18.87
CA TYR A 232 -4.97 -9.11 17.72
C TYR A 232 -4.01 -7.98 18.03
N GLY A 233 -2.79 -8.07 17.51
CA GLY A 233 -1.78 -7.01 17.61
C GLY A 233 -0.37 -7.55 17.61
N GLY A 234 0.54 -6.71 18.02
CA GLY A 234 1.97 -6.98 18.11
C GLY A 234 2.76 -5.69 18.21
N TYR A 235 4.03 -5.77 18.49
CA TYR A 235 4.94 -4.64 18.51
C TYR A 235 6.36 -5.11 18.22
N TYR A 236 7.24 -4.17 17.91
CA TYR A 236 8.65 -4.42 17.68
C TYR A 236 9.44 -4.06 18.94
N THR A 237 10.22 -5.01 19.44
CA THR A 237 11.19 -4.75 20.51
C THR A 237 12.32 -3.86 20.00
N GLN A 238 13.00 -3.16 20.89
CA GLN A 238 14.16 -2.35 20.51
C GLN A 238 15.27 -3.18 19.85
N GLN A 239 15.36 -4.47 20.19
CA GLN A 239 16.31 -5.38 19.56
C GLN A 239 15.92 -5.69 18.11
N GLU A 240 14.65 -5.98 17.84
CA GLU A 240 14.13 -6.22 16.48
C GLU A 240 14.25 -4.97 15.61
N ILE A 241 13.96 -3.78 16.17
CA ILE A 241 14.15 -2.50 15.48
C ILE A 241 15.60 -2.34 15.04
N ARG A 242 16.59 -2.57 15.93
CA ARG A 242 18.02 -2.51 15.56
C ARG A 242 18.38 -3.49 14.44
N GLN A 243 17.80 -4.69 14.44
CA GLN A 243 18.02 -5.67 13.37
C GLN A 243 17.42 -5.19 12.03
N ILE A 244 16.23 -4.60 12.07
CA ILE A 244 15.59 -4.05 10.86
C ILE A 244 16.38 -2.85 10.34
N VAL A 245 16.82 -1.94 11.20
CA VAL A 245 17.64 -0.78 10.84
C VAL A 245 18.97 -1.22 10.21
N ALA A 246 19.66 -2.19 10.79
CA ALA A 246 20.90 -2.73 10.22
C ALA A 246 20.66 -3.43 8.86
N TYR A 247 19.54 -4.16 8.73
CA TYR A 247 19.15 -4.81 7.47
C TYR A 247 18.85 -3.80 6.35
N ALA A 248 18.16 -2.72 6.68
CA ALA A 248 17.85 -1.63 5.77
C ALA A 248 19.14 -0.87 5.34
N ALA A 249 20.02 -0.56 6.28
CA ALA A 249 21.27 0.13 6.03
C ALA A 249 22.18 -0.63 5.05
N ALA A 250 22.25 -1.98 5.17
CA ALA A 250 22.99 -2.84 4.24
C ALA A 250 22.38 -2.82 2.80
N ARG A 251 21.17 -2.30 2.65
CA ARG A 251 20.45 -2.13 1.37
C ARG A 251 20.32 -0.68 0.93
N HIS A 252 21.06 0.22 1.58
CA HIS A 252 20.99 1.67 1.33
C HIS A 252 19.59 2.26 1.48
N ILE A 253 18.82 1.73 2.44
CA ILE A 253 17.52 2.27 2.84
C ILE A 253 17.64 2.91 4.22
N GLU A 254 17.34 4.21 4.27
CA GLU A 254 17.14 4.98 5.49
C GLU A 254 15.74 4.70 6.05
N ILE A 255 15.61 4.47 7.36
CA ILE A 255 14.31 4.34 8.01
C ILE A 255 13.95 5.64 8.70
N ILE A 256 12.86 6.27 8.26
CA ILE A 256 12.23 7.41 8.94
C ILE A 256 11.12 6.87 9.84
N PRO A 257 11.28 6.92 11.18
CA PRO A 257 10.21 6.50 12.08
C PRO A 257 9.15 7.59 12.19
N GLU A 258 7.88 7.17 12.28
CA GLU A 258 6.77 8.06 12.59
C GLU A 258 6.09 7.65 13.90
N ILE A 259 5.86 8.64 14.75
CA ILE A 259 4.89 8.61 15.85
C ILE A 259 3.88 9.70 15.57
N ASP A 260 2.64 9.32 15.29
CA ASP A 260 1.61 10.25 14.92
C ASP A 260 1.11 11.04 16.13
N LEU A 261 1.18 12.36 16.01
CA LEU A 261 0.98 13.34 17.09
C LEU A 261 0.45 14.68 16.50
N PRO A 262 -0.36 15.43 17.21
CA PRO A 262 -0.99 15.10 18.48
C PRO A 262 -2.30 14.33 18.31
N GLY A 263 -2.81 14.19 17.09
CA GLY A 263 -3.96 13.37 16.72
C GLY A 263 -3.61 11.88 16.63
N HIS A 264 -4.53 11.06 16.14
CA HIS A 264 -4.32 9.62 15.86
C HIS A 264 -3.66 8.86 17.03
N SER A 265 -4.02 9.20 18.27
CA SER A 265 -3.26 8.81 19.46
C SER A 265 -4.04 7.96 20.46
N LYS A 266 -5.16 7.33 20.08
CA LYS A 266 -5.98 6.51 21.00
C LYS A 266 -5.20 5.41 21.67
N ALA A 267 -4.32 4.70 20.95
CA ALA A 267 -3.51 3.65 21.52
C ALA A 267 -2.61 4.16 22.67
N ALA A 268 -2.02 5.36 22.50
CA ALA A 268 -1.23 6.01 23.54
C ALA A 268 -2.11 6.49 24.71
N ILE A 269 -3.24 7.12 24.40
CA ILE A 269 -4.18 7.65 25.39
C ILE A 269 -4.76 6.54 26.26
N ALA A 270 -5.21 5.44 25.66
CA ALA A 270 -5.71 4.31 26.43
C ALA A 270 -4.64 3.63 27.28
N SER A 271 -3.36 3.75 26.88
CA SER A 271 -2.22 3.26 27.67
C SER A 271 -1.88 4.19 28.86
N TYR A 272 -2.01 5.50 28.65
CA TYR A 272 -1.71 6.56 29.61
C TYR A 272 -2.79 7.67 29.53
N PRO A 273 -3.98 7.47 30.15
CA PRO A 273 -5.11 8.41 30.01
C PRO A 273 -4.82 9.84 30.45
N ASP A 274 -3.84 10.04 31.33
CA ASP A 274 -3.46 11.37 31.84
C ASP A 274 -2.94 12.32 30.75
N ILE A 275 -2.59 11.80 29.56
CA ILE A 275 -2.10 12.64 28.43
C ILE A 275 -3.22 13.38 27.71
N LEU A 276 -4.45 12.94 27.88
CA LEU A 276 -5.64 13.55 27.27
C LEU A 276 -6.00 14.88 27.93
N CYS A 277 -6.76 15.69 27.23
CA CYS A 277 -7.55 16.79 27.78
C CYS A 277 -8.51 16.28 28.86
N ASP A 278 -9.10 17.21 29.65
CA ASP A 278 -9.95 16.84 30.78
C ASP A 278 -10.95 15.73 30.41
N LEU A 279 -10.74 14.56 31.02
CA LEU A 279 -11.54 13.36 30.74
C LEU A 279 -12.93 13.50 31.37
N THR A 280 -13.95 13.34 30.55
CA THR A 280 -15.35 13.22 31.00
C THR A 280 -15.95 11.85 30.70
N GLU A 281 -15.27 11.04 29.86
CA GLU A 281 -15.76 9.75 29.35
C GLU A 281 -14.62 8.71 29.30
N GLU A 282 -14.99 7.43 29.32
CA GLU A 282 -14.06 6.33 29.13
C GLU A 282 -13.52 6.33 27.68
N VAL A 283 -12.20 6.16 27.53
CA VAL A 283 -11.56 6.17 26.21
C VAL A 283 -11.52 4.77 25.63
N GLU A 284 -12.14 4.60 24.48
CA GLU A 284 -12.08 3.35 23.71
C GLU A 284 -10.82 3.25 22.86
N LEU A 285 -10.20 2.08 22.86
CA LEU A 285 -9.09 1.76 21.96
C LEU A 285 -9.60 1.39 20.55
N SER A 286 -8.71 1.55 19.58
CA SER A 286 -8.84 0.94 18.25
C SER A 286 -10.00 1.42 17.39
N ILE A 287 -10.51 2.63 17.62
CA ILE A 287 -11.51 3.27 16.77
C ILE A 287 -10.91 4.51 16.13
N GLN A 288 -10.64 4.43 14.84
CA GLN A 288 -10.10 5.54 14.06
C GLN A 288 -11.11 6.67 13.90
N GLY A 289 -10.62 7.92 13.84
CA GLY A 289 -11.41 9.10 13.48
C GLY A 289 -12.50 9.50 14.48
N THR A 290 -12.44 9.00 15.71
CA THR A 290 -13.42 9.35 16.76
C THR A 290 -12.87 10.43 17.69
N SER A 291 -13.75 10.99 18.54
CA SER A 291 -13.37 11.93 19.61
C SER A 291 -12.37 11.30 20.58
N ASN A 292 -11.65 12.11 21.34
CA ASN A 292 -10.72 11.69 22.38
C ASN A 292 -9.46 10.95 21.88
N ASN A 293 -8.91 11.36 20.74
CA ASN A 293 -7.66 10.83 20.19
C ASN A 293 -6.52 11.85 20.11
N VAL A 294 -6.62 12.99 20.82
CA VAL A 294 -5.67 14.11 20.73
C VAL A 294 -5.00 14.38 22.08
N TRP A 295 -3.66 14.46 22.10
CA TRP A 295 -2.91 14.85 23.30
C TRP A 295 -3.28 16.27 23.76
N CYS A 296 -3.38 16.49 25.06
CA CYS A 296 -3.55 17.81 25.62
C CYS A 296 -2.32 18.69 25.35
N ALA A 297 -2.46 19.66 24.46
CA ALA A 297 -1.32 20.46 24.00
C ALA A 297 -0.81 21.47 25.06
N SER A 298 -1.60 21.86 26.04
CA SER A 298 -1.16 22.75 27.12
C SER A 298 -0.58 22.02 28.35
N TYR A 299 -0.57 20.68 28.36
CA TYR A 299 -0.12 19.93 29.53
C TYR A 299 1.38 19.63 29.47
N GLU A 300 2.18 20.31 30.28
CA GLU A 300 3.65 20.26 30.24
C GLU A 300 4.21 18.84 30.47
N LYS A 301 3.56 17.99 31.26
CA LYS A 301 3.98 16.59 31.45
C LYS A 301 3.95 15.77 30.17
N ASN A 302 3.09 16.13 29.21
CA ASN A 302 3.04 15.47 27.92
C ASN A 302 4.35 15.66 27.16
N TYR A 303 4.91 16.87 27.18
CA TYR A 303 6.19 17.14 26.51
C TYR A 303 7.37 16.47 27.21
N GLN A 304 7.28 16.21 28.52
CA GLN A 304 8.28 15.40 29.23
C GLN A 304 8.22 13.93 28.76
N MET A 305 7.02 13.39 28.61
CA MET A 305 6.82 12.04 28.06
C MET A 305 7.29 11.93 26.61
N LEU A 306 6.96 12.92 25.78
CA LEU A 306 7.38 12.98 24.38
C LEU A 306 8.90 13.13 24.23
N ASP A 307 9.55 13.91 25.09
CA ASP A 307 11.02 14.03 25.14
C ASP A 307 11.69 12.68 25.47
N ASP A 308 11.14 11.92 26.41
CA ASP A 308 11.62 10.58 26.73
C ASP A 308 11.43 9.58 25.58
N ILE A 309 10.27 9.64 24.90
CA ILE A 309 9.98 8.78 23.72
C ILE A 309 10.98 9.11 22.60
N VAL A 310 11.11 10.38 22.26
CA VAL A 310 12.04 10.85 21.20
C VAL A 310 13.48 10.45 21.54
N ARG A 311 13.89 10.55 22.82
CA ARG A 311 15.22 10.13 23.26
C ARG A 311 15.46 8.65 22.99
N GLU A 312 14.53 7.76 23.39
CA GLU A 312 14.69 6.31 23.16
C GLU A 312 14.69 5.97 21.67
N MET A 313 13.77 6.58 20.90
CA MET A 313 13.69 6.35 19.46
C MET A 313 14.90 6.90 18.70
N SER A 314 15.43 8.07 19.08
CA SER A 314 16.62 8.65 18.45
C SER A 314 17.87 7.76 18.62
N ALA A 315 17.93 6.96 19.68
CA ALA A 315 18.98 5.97 19.88
C ALA A 315 18.79 4.69 19.04
N LEU A 316 17.61 4.45 18.52
CA LEU A 316 17.27 3.30 17.70
C LEU A 316 17.40 3.60 16.21
N PHE A 317 16.99 4.80 15.79
CA PHE A 317 16.91 5.22 14.40
C PHE A 317 18.00 6.26 14.09
N PRO A 318 19.02 5.89 13.30
CA PRO A 318 20.12 6.80 12.95
C PRO A 318 19.70 7.91 11.98
N SER A 319 18.56 7.81 11.31
CA SER A 319 18.03 8.85 10.44
C SER A 319 18.04 10.21 11.14
N ARG A 320 18.43 11.25 10.39
CA ARG A 320 18.27 12.63 10.86
C ARG A 320 16.81 13.10 10.86
N TYR A 321 15.93 12.38 10.17
CA TYR A 321 14.52 12.69 10.08
C TYR A 321 13.71 11.94 11.12
N PHE A 322 12.72 12.61 11.69
CA PHE A 322 11.73 12.03 12.59
C PHE A 322 10.37 12.59 12.21
N HIS A 323 9.43 11.72 11.83
CA HIS A 323 8.09 12.11 11.43
C HIS A 323 7.18 12.14 12.65
N ILE A 324 6.44 13.26 12.81
CA ILE A 324 5.54 13.47 13.95
C ILE A 324 4.06 13.33 13.59
N GLY A 325 3.71 12.95 12.35
CA GLY A 325 2.34 13.01 11.86
C GLY A 325 1.86 14.44 11.69
N GLY A 326 0.86 14.84 12.45
CA GLY A 326 0.33 16.20 12.50
C GLY A 326 -0.96 16.40 11.71
N ASP A 327 -1.47 15.36 11.08
CA ASP A 327 -2.67 15.36 10.26
C ASP A 327 -3.95 15.22 11.08
N GLU A 328 -5.06 15.67 10.49
CA GLU A 328 -6.45 15.46 10.92
C GLU A 328 -6.76 15.76 12.40
N VAL A 329 -6.04 16.70 13.02
CA VAL A 329 -6.15 16.99 14.44
C VAL A 329 -7.53 17.54 14.80
N VAL A 330 -8.24 16.86 15.71
CA VAL A 330 -9.56 17.28 16.21
C VAL A 330 -9.43 18.42 17.22
N THR A 331 -9.24 19.63 16.73
CA THR A 331 -8.98 20.84 17.55
C THR A 331 -10.11 21.20 18.52
N SER A 332 -11.33 20.71 18.30
CA SER A 332 -12.48 20.90 19.21
C SER A 332 -12.23 20.34 20.62
N GLN A 333 -11.36 19.36 20.78
CA GLN A 333 -10.97 18.82 22.09
C GLN A 333 -10.20 19.86 22.91
N TRP A 334 -9.35 20.65 22.28
CA TRP A 334 -8.65 21.76 22.94
C TRP A 334 -9.59 22.92 23.27
N ALA A 335 -10.55 23.21 22.40
CA ALA A 335 -11.54 24.25 22.61
C ALA A 335 -12.46 23.97 23.80
N SER A 336 -12.67 22.69 24.14
CA SER A 336 -13.49 22.28 25.30
C SER A 336 -12.68 22.04 26.58
N CYS A 337 -11.34 21.97 26.49
CA CYS A 337 -10.46 21.71 27.63
C CYS A 337 -10.11 22.97 28.39
N THR A 338 -10.38 22.99 29.73
CA THR A 338 -10.11 24.15 30.57
C THR A 338 -8.64 24.58 30.55
N ARG A 339 -7.71 23.61 30.58
CA ARG A 339 -6.26 23.91 30.50
C ARG A 339 -5.87 24.56 29.18
N CYS A 340 -6.37 24.03 28.07
CA CYS A 340 -6.05 24.54 26.73
C CYS A 340 -6.67 25.90 26.50
N THR A 341 -7.92 26.12 26.90
CA THR A 341 -8.59 27.41 26.77
C THR A 341 -7.95 28.49 27.62
N THR A 342 -7.52 28.16 28.86
CA THR A 342 -6.76 29.09 29.69
C THR A 342 -5.43 29.46 29.02
N TYR A 343 -4.70 28.47 28.51
CA TYR A 343 -3.45 28.70 27.81
C TYR A 343 -3.64 29.58 26.57
N MET A 344 -4.68 29.32 25.78
CA MET A 344 -5.02 30.14 24.60
C MET A 344 -5.29 31.59 24.97
N GLN A 345 -6.05 31.82 26.05
CA GLN A 345 -6.37 33.18 26.55
C GLN A 345 -5.08 33.90 26.99
N GLU A 346 -4.21 33.25 27.79
CA GLU A 346 -2.96 33.81 28.27
C GLU A 346 -1.99 34.16 27.14
N HIS A 347 -2.02 33.43 26.03
CA HIS A 347 -1.15 33.63 24.88
C HIS A 347 -1.82 34.30 23.68
N HIS A 348 -3.03 34.87 23.87
CA HIS A 348 -3.78 35.61 22.84
C HIS A 348 -4.00 34.80 21.54
N MET A 349 -4.27 33.50 21.69
CA MET A 349 -4.62 32.61 20.59
C MET A 349 -6.12 32.67 20.34
N GLU A 350 -6.53 33.16 19.18
CA GLU A 350 -7.96 33.31 18.84
C GLU A 350 -8.57 32.00 18.32
N ASP A 351 -7.75 31.11 17.74
CA ASP A 351 -8.18 29.88 17.09
C ASP A 351 -7.46 28.66 17.70
N PRO A 352 -8.18 27.53 17.98
CA PRO A 352 -7.58 26.26 18.37
C PRO A 352 -6.51 25.71 17.39
N ALA A 353 -6.52 26.12 16.12
CA ALA A 353 -5.44 25.82 15.17
C ALA A 353 -4.07 26.39 15.64
N GLY A 354 -4.06 27.49 16.40
CA GLY A 354 -2.85 27.99 17.05
C GLY A 354 -2.22 27.01 18.04
N MET A 355 -3.03 26.17 18.67
CA MET A 355 -2.54 25.11 19.56
C MET A 355 -1.79 23.99 18.80
N GLN A 356 -2.19 23.71 17.56
CA GLN A 356 -1.47 22.76 16.70
C GLN A 356 -0.10 23.31 16.33
N ALA A 357 -0.03 24.57 15.93
CA ALA A 357 1.24 25.24 15.65
C ALA A 357 2.16 25.26 16.89
N TYR A 358 1.58 25.56 18.07
CA TYR A 358 2.31 25.50 19.34
C TYR A 358 2.85 24.09 19.60
N PHE A 359 2.00 23.05 19.45
CA PHE A 359 2.43 21.66 19.66
C PHE A 359 3.58 21.27 18.72
N ALA A 360 3.44 21.58 17.41
CA ALA A 360 4.49 21.31 16.43
C ALA A 360 5.81 22.03 16.76
N ALA A 361 5.76 23.29 17.16
CA ALA A 361 6.93 24.04 17.60
C ALA A 361 7.61 23.44 18.86
N ARG A 362 6.81 22.95 19.82
CA ARG A 362 7.31 22.24 21.00
C ARG A 362 8.01 20.93 20.59
N MET A 363 7.41 20.16 19.67
CA MET A 363 8.02 18.94 19.14
C MET A 363 9.30 19.23 18.38
N GLN A 364 9.34 20.29 17.57
CA GLN A 364 10.58 20.71 16.93
C GLN A 364 11.68 21.05 17.93
N GLY A 365 11.34 21.73 19.03
CA GLY A 365 12.25 22.00 20.14
C GLY A 365 12.78 20.73 20.80
N ILE A 366 11.96 19.70 20.98
CA ILE A 366 12.36 18.40 21.51
C ILE A 366 13.28 17.68 20.51
N LEU A 367 12.90 17.60 19.24
CA LEU A 367 13.68 16.92 18.20
C LEU A 367 15.08 17.55 18.01
N ASN A 368 15.16 18.88 18.10
CA ASN A 368 16.43 19.60 18.01
C ASN A 368 17.45 19.21 19.09
N LYS A 369 17.01 18.79 20.29
CA LYS A 369 17.90 18.30 21.35
C LYS A 369 18.64 17.02 20.96
N TYR A 370 18.05 16.24 20.05
CA TYR A 370 18.56 14.96 19.56
C TYR A 370 19.07 15.05 18.12
N GLU A 371 19.32 16.26 17.63
CA GLU A 371 19.83 16.55 16.27
C GLU A 371 18.91 15.97 15.16
N LYS A 372 17.59 15.88 15.43
CA LYS A 372 16.61 15.42 14.46
C LYS A 372 15.92 16.57 13.76
N THR A 373 15.67 16.39 12.47
CA THR A 373 14.83 17.27 11.64
C THR A 373 13.39 16.79 11.71
N LEU A 374 12.47 17.69 12.01
CA LEU A 374 11.06 17.41 12.04
C LEU A 374 10.55 17.14 10.62
N VAL A 375 9.84 16.04 10.43
CA VAL A 375 8.99 15.79 9.26
C VAL A 375 7.54 15.72 9.75
N GLY A 376 6.59 16.25 9.00
CA GLY A 376 5.18 16.13 9.32
C GLY A 376 4.31 16.34 8.08
N TRP A 377 3.09 15.83 8.15
CA TRP A 377 2.11 16.02 7.11
C TRP A 377 1.84 17.50 6.86
N ASP A 378 1.33 17.88 5.69
CA ASP A 378 1.21 19.29 5.30
C ASP A 378 0.35 20.15 6.23
N ASP A 379 -0.42 19.54 7.12
CA ASP A 379 -1.18 20.19 8.21
C ASP A 379 -0.30 20.99 9.18
N ILE A 380 0.96 20.59 9.37
CA ILE A 380 1.88 21.32 10.26
C ILE A 380 2.21 22.74 9.78
N MET A 381 1.90 23.06 8.52
CA MET A 381 2.06 24.43 7.98
C MET A 381 0.99 25.39 8.50
N ASP A 382 -0.15 24.86 8.92
CA ASP A 382 -1.28 25.66 9.40
C ASP A 382 -0.90 26.26 10.77
N GLY A 383 -0.59 27.56 10.79
CA GLY A 383 -0.12 28.27 11.99
C GLY A 383 1.31 28.83 11.97
N GLY A 384 2.14 28.43 11.06
CA GLY A 384 3.18 29.23 10.43
C GLY A 384 4.50 29.51 11.14
N ASN A 385 4.90 28.86 12.26
CA ASN A 385 6.09 29.28 13.04
C ASN A 385 7.24 28.23 13.13
N LEU A 386 7.26 27.25 12.23
CA LEU A 386 8.33 26.25 12.23
C LEU A 386 9.61 26.76 11.55
N ASP A 387 10.77 26.41 12.11
CA ASP A 387 12.06 26.65 11.48
C ASP A 387 12.17 25.85 10.18
N ARG A 388 12.22 26.56 9.06
CA ARG A 388 12.18 25.97 7.71
C ARG A 388 13.40 25.11 7.41
N GLU A 389 14.56 25.44 7.95
CA GLU A 389 15.80 24.65 7.76
C GLU A 389 15.74 23.31 8.50
N LYS A 390 14.94 23.24 9.58
CA LYS A 390 14.79 22.08 10.44
C LYS A 390 13.43 21.37 10.27
N THR A 391 12.71 21.72 9.22
CA THR A 391 11.41 21.13 8.90
C THR A 391 11.40 20.61 7.47
N VAL A 392 10.76 19.45 7.28
CA VAL A 392 10.37 18.91 5.98
C VAL A 392 8.87 18.74 6.00
N VAL A 393 8.18 19.29 5.02
CA VAL A 393 6.74 19.12 4.84
C VAL A 393 6.48 17.89 3.98
N HIS A 394 5.62 17.01 4.45
CA HIS A 394 5.16 15.85 3.70
C HIS A 394 3.79 16.15 3.10
N ALA A 395 3.77 16.51 1.83
CA ALA A 395 2.56 16.99 1.15
C ALA A 395 1.70 15.81 0.67
N TRP A 396 0.53 15.61 1.31
CA TRP A 396 -0.35 14.48 1.04
C TRP A 396 -1.73 14.88 0.50
N LYS A 397 -2.29 16.00 0.95
CA LYS A 397 -3.68 16.37 0.63
C LYS A 397 -3.89 16.61 -0.86
N SER A 398 -2.97 17.34 -1.49
CA SER A 398 -3.07 17.66 -2.90
C SER A 398 -1.73 18.10 -3.50
N ILE A 399 -1.70 18.23 -4.82
CA ILE A 399 -0.53 18.75 -5.57
C ILE A 399 -0.26 20.21 -5.20
N GLU A 400 -1.29 21.00 -4.94
CA GLU A 400 -1.17 22.40 -4.53
C GLU A 400 -0.45 22.58 -3.20
N LYS A 401 -0.54 21.58 -2.29
CA LYS A 401 0.21 21.60 -1.02
C LYS A 401 1.71 21.52 -1.25
N ILE A 402 2.17 20.84 -2.29
CA ILE A 402 3.59 20.85 -2.71
C ILE A 402 4.02 22.29 -3.07
N THR A 403 3.23 22.96 -3.91
CA THR A 403 3.49 24.35 -4.31
C THR A 403 3.47 25.30 -3.11
N GLN A 404 2.51 25.16 -2.20
CA GLN A 404 2.40 25.97 -0.98
C GLN A 404 3.64 25.81 -0.09
N ALA A 405 4.09 24.57 0.14
CA ALA A 405 5.26 24.30 0.97
C ALA A 405 6.54 24.85 0.36
N VAL A 406 6.78 24.64 -0.94
CA VAL A 406 7.93 25.19 -1.67
C VAL A 406 7.92 26.72 -1.65
N ASN A 407 6.75 27.35 -1.89
CA ASN A 407 6.61 28.80 -1.81
C ASN A 407 6.82 29.34 -0.40
N GLY A 408 6.46 28.56 0.62
CA GLY A 408 6.77 28.84 2.01
C GLY A 408 8.27 28.70 2.38
N GLY A 409 9.10 28.18 1.47
CA GLY A 409 10.53 27.95 1.68
C GLY A 409 10.85 26.66 2.44
N TYR A 410 9.91 25.71 2.50
CA TYR A 410 10.12 24.40 3.09
C TYR A 410 10.67 23.40 2.08
N ARG A 411 11.48 22.47 2.55
CA ARG A 411 11.77 21.23 1.82
C ARG A 411 10.55 20.32 1.85
N VAL A 412 10.28 19.62 0.75
CA VAL A 412 9.04 18.88 0.55
C VAL A 412 9.30 17.44 0.13
N ILE A 413 8.59 16.50 0.74
CA ILE A 413 8.37 15.14 0.24
C ILE A 413 6.99 15.13 -0.41
N ALA A 414 6.90 14.73 -1.67
CA ALA A 414 5.66 14.73 -2.43
C ALA A 414 4.98 13.36 -2.37
N GLN A 415 3.79 13.32 -1.77
CA GLN A 415 2.95 12.11 -1.65
C GLN A 415 1.45 12.44 -1.84
N PRO A 416 1.02 13.18 -2.88
CA PRO A 416 -0.40 13.53 -3.01
C PRO A 416 -1.25 12.27 -3.11
N ALA A 417 -2.29 12.19 -2.27
CA ALA A 417 -3.14 11.01 -2.10
C ALA A 417 -3.73 10.50 -3.44
N SER A 418 -4.05 11.42 -4.36
CA SER A 418 -4.61 11.08 -5.67
C SER A 418 -3.70 10.25 -6.58
N HIS A 419 -2.38 10.21 -6.33
CA HIS A 419 -1.39 9.51 -7.17
C HIS A 419 -0.48 8.57 -6.38
N CYS A 420 -0.22 8.88 -5.10
CA CYS A 420 0.80 8.21 -4.30
C CYS A 420 0.23 7.36 -3.16
N TYR A 421 -1.09 7.44 -2.87
CA TYR A 421 -1.71 6.53 -1.91
C TYR A 421 -2.04 5.21 -2.59
N ILE A 422 -1.30 4.19 -2.18
CA ILE A 422 -1.30 2.85 -2.81
C ILE A 422 -2.37 1.92 -2.17
N ASP A 423 -3.10 2.38 -1.19
CA ASP A 423 -4.32 1.77 -0.66
C ASP A 423 -5.57 2.10 -1.47
N MET A 424 -5.51 3.09 -2.37
CA MET A 424 -6.59 3.40 -3.31
C MET A 424 -6.84 2.23 -4.27
N LYS A 425 -8.08 2.10 -4.76
CA LYS A 425 -8.44 1.09 -5.76
C LYS A 425 -7.64 1.21 -7.04
N HIS A 426 -7.30 0.06 -7.63
CA HIS A 426 -6.77 0.01 -9.00
C HIS A 426 -7.85 0.27 -10.05
N THR A 427 -9.03 -0.33 -9.86
CA THR A 427 -10.21 -0.15 -10.70
C THR A 427 -11.46 -0.11 -9.82
N PRO A 428 -12.61 0.36 -10.32
CA PRO A 428 -13.85 0.36 -9.55
C PRO A 428 -14.27 -1.03 -9.03
N ALA A 429 -13.91 -2.10 -9.73
CA ALA A 429 -14.26 -3.46 -9.38
C ALA A 429 -13.36 -4.09 -8.29
N GLU A 430 -12.22 -3.48 -8.01
CA GLU A 430 -11.22 -4.02 -7.08
C GLU A 430 -11.35 -3.40 -5.69
N ARG A 431 -10.80 -4.11 -4.69
CA ARG A 431 -10.77 -3.63 -3.30
C ARG A 431 -9.79 -2.48 -3.12
N GLY A 432 -10.08 -1.55 -2.23
CA GLY A 432 -9.25 -0.41 -1.88
C GLY A 432 -10.09 0.82 -1.50
N MET A 433 -9.44 1.88 -1.06
CA MET A 433 -10.07 3.18 -0.80
C MET A 433 -10.40 3.91 -2.11
N THR A 434 -11.34 4.87 -2.06
CA THR A 434 -11.78 5.65 -3.24
C THR A 434 -11.83 7.16 -3.02
N TRP A 435 -11.64 7.60 -1.77
CA TRP A 435 -11.87 8.99 -1.39
C TRP A 435 -10.95 9.99 -2.11
N ALA A 436 -9.73 9.59 -2.50
CA ALA A 436 -8.80 10.46 -3.21
C ALA A 436 -8.84 10.26 -4.72
N ALA A 437 -8.89 9.02 -5.20
CA ALA A 437 -8.92 8.66 -6.62
C ALA A 437 -9.13 7.15 -6.83
N ILE A 438 -9.40 6.74 -8.06
CA ILE A 438 -9.01 5.43 -8.59
C ILE A 438 -7.56 5.60 -9.06
N SER A 439 -6.65 4.79 -8.57
CA SER A 439 -5.21 4.95 -8.79
C SER A 439 -4.60 3.66 -9.32
N ASP A 440 -4.65 3.48 -10.63
CA ASP A 440 -3.98 2.39 -11.33
C ASP A 440 -2.48 2.67 -11.53
N VAL A 441 -1.80 1.78 -12.23
CA VAL A 441 -0.35 1.89 -12.49
C VAL A 441 -0.01 3.11 -13.35
N GLU A 442 -0.85 3.41 -14.36
CA GLU A 442 -0.66 4.55 -15.25
C GLU A 442 -0.84 5.87 -14.50
N LYS A 443 -1.84 5.94 -13.60
CA LYS A 443 -2.07 7.11 -12.75
C LYS A 443 -0.86 7.40 -11.86
N VAL A 444 -0.30 6.38 -11.21
CA VAL A 444 0.93 6.53 -10.41
C VAL A 444 2.10 6.96 -11.29
N TYR A 445 2.28 6.32 -12.45
CA TYR A 445 3.33 6.67 -13.40
C TYR A 445 3.19 8.10 -13.96
N SER A 446 1.97 8.60 -14.12
CA SER A 446 1.71 9.95 -14.65
C SER A 446 2.23 11.06 -13.74
N PHE A 447 2.37 10.80 -12.44
CA PHE A 447 2.76 11.82 -11.47
C PHE A 447 4.15 12.39 -11.71
N ASP A 448 4.28 13.71 -11.56
CA ASP A 448 5.55 14.43 -11.51
C ASP A 448 5.42 15.61 -10.55
N PRO A 449 6.18 15.63 -9.42
CA PRO A 449 5.99 16.62 -8.37
C PRO A 449 6.45 18.03 -8.78
N VAL A 450 7.34 18.14 -9.75
CA VAL A 450 7.87 19.45 -10.20
C VAL A 450 6.96 20.05 -11.26
N GLN A 451 6.64 19.27 -12.31
CA GLN A 451 5.82 19.78 -13.43
C GLN A 451 4.37 19.98 -13.03
N MET A 452 3.75 18.99 -12.35
CA MET A 452 2.33 19.07 -12.00
C MET A 452 2.05 20.15 -10.95
N ALA A 453 2.99 20.37 -10.03
CA ALA A 453 2.90 21.46 -9.05
C ALA A 453 3.36 22.82 -9.59
N GLY A 454 3.86 22.89 -10.83
CA GLY A 454 4.34 24.13 -11.44
C GLY A 454 5.47 24.79 -10.64
N ILE A 455 6.41 23.99 -10.14
CA ILE A 455 7.52 24.48 -9.31
C ILE A 455 8.48 25.31 -10.15
N ASP A 456 8.83 26.49 -9.63
CA ASP A 456 9.86 27.33 -10.23
C ASP A 456 11.21 26.57 -10.27
N PRO A 457 11.88 26.47 -11.43
CA PRO A 457 13.19 25.82 -11.56
C PRO A 457 14.23 26.29 -10.53
N ALA A 458 14.17 27.54 -10.09
CA ALA A 458 15.07 28.08 -9.06
C ALA A 458 14.80 27.52 -7.65
N ARG A 459 13.71 26.77 -7.46
CA ARG A 459 13.30 26.18 -6.18
C ARG A 459 13.11 24.67 -6.26
N GLU A 460 13.40 24.04 -7.41
CA GLU A 460 13.25 22.60 -7.61
C GLU A 460 14.02 21.78 -6.56
N GLU A 461 15.15 22.29 -6.09
CA GLU A 461 15.97 21.69 -5.03
C GLU A 461 15.26 21.51 -3.69
N LEU A 462 14.17 22.25 -3.43
CA LEU A 462 13.34 22.09 -2.24
C LEU A 462 12.45 20.84 -2.33
N VAL A 463 12.20 20.31 -3.52
CA VAL A 463 11.50 19.04 -3.70
C VAL A 463 12.47 17.88 -3.53
N LEU A 464 12.50 17.29 -2.33
CA LEU A 464 13.41 16.19 -2.00
C LEU A 464 13.13 14.94 -2.86
N GLY A 465 11.85 14.72 -3.19
CA GLY A 465 11.44 13.59 -4.01
C GLY A 465 10.01 13.13 -3.75
N ILE A 466 9.79 11.85 -4.02
CA ILE A 466 8.47 11.22 -4.07
C ILE A 466 8.41 10.08 -3.07
N GLN A 467 7.24 9.90 -2.45
CA GLN A 467 6.95 8.74 -1.62
C GLN A 467 5.59 8.15 -1.97
N GLY A 468 5.47 6.83 -1.91
CA GLY A 468 4.20 6.12 -1.89
C GLY A 468 3.76 5.82 -0.46
N GLY A 469 2.46 5.71 -0.23
CA GLY A 469 1.90 5.34 1.07
C GLY A 469 0.96 4.15 0.99
N LEU A 470 1.15 3.16 1.85
CA LEU A 470 0.20 2.07 2.05
C LEU A 470 -0.41 2.20 3.44
N TRP A 471 -1.61 2.74 3.49
CA TRP A 471 -2.45 2.70 4.67
C TRP A 471 -3.11 1.32 4.79
N SER A 472 -3.28 0.82 6.00
CA SER A 472 -3.61 -0.58 6.20
C SER A 472 -4.99 -0.84 6.81
N GLU A 473 -5.91 0.12 6.78
CA GLU A 473 -7.28 -0.03 7.30
C GLU A 473 -8.04 -1.18 6.63
N LEU A 474 -7.81 -1.40 5.33
CA LEU A 474 -8.50 -2.43 4.55
C LEU A 474 -7.69 -3.73 4.40
N MET A 475 -6.62 -3.90 5.18
CA MET A 475 -5.70 -5.03 5.06
C MET A 475 -6.04 -6.13 6.08
N ASP A 476 -7.18 -6.81 5.92
CA ASP A 476 -7.62 -7.91 6.79
C ASP A 476 -6.72 -9.16 6.72
N ARG A 477 -5.98 -9.31 5.62
CA ARG A 477 -4.93 -10.32 5.43
C ARG A 477 -3.67 -9.62 4.97
N PRO A 478 -2.88 -9.04 5.89
CA PRO A 478 -1.93 -7.99 5.61
C PRO A 478 -0.93 -8.33 4.51
N GLU A 479 -0.26 -9.48 4.59
CA GLU A 479 0.83 -9.78 3.65
C GLU A 479 0.35 -9.88 2.21
N ARG A 480 -0.67 -10.68 1.96
CA ARG A 480 -1.16 -10.94 0.59
C ARG A 480 -1.81 -9.71 -0.03
N ILE A 481 -2.63 -8.99 0.73
CA ILE A 481 -3.37 -7.82 0.23
C ILE A 481 -2.42 -6.65 0.05
N ALA A 482 -1.46 -6.45 0.98
CA ALA A 482 -0.44 -5.43 0.85
C ALA A 482 0.39 -5.60 -0.43
N GLU A 483 0.84 -6.82 -0.76
CA GLU A 483 1.59 -7.11 -1.97
C GLU A 483 0.77 -6.81 -3.24
N TYR A 484 -0.50 -7.22 -3.26
CA TYR A 484 -1.43 -6.93 -4.34
C TYR A 484 -1.65 -5.42 -4.54
N GLN A 485 -1.81 -4.67 -3.44
CA GLN A 485 -1.99 -3.23 -3.51
C GLN A 485 -0.72 -2.52 -3.97
N VAL A 486 0.45 -2.94 -3.49
CA VAL A 486 1.71 -2.27 -3.75
C VAL A 486 2.20 -2.52 -5.18
N TYR A 487 2.13 -3.75 -5.68
CA TYR A 487 2.70 -4.10 -6.98
C TYR A 487 1.64 -4.35 -8.06
N PRO A 488 1.86 -3.79 -9.27
CA PRO A 488 3.09 -3.17 -9.79
C PRO A 488 3.20 -1.65 -9.61
N ARG A 489 2.31 -0.97 -8.87
CA ARG A 489 2.33 0.51 -8.71
C ARG A 489 3.66 1.02 -8.13
N LEU A 490 4.27 0.30 -7.19
CA LEU A 490 5.57 0.69 -6.64
C LEU A 490 6.68 0.68 -7.69
N SER A 491 6.61 -0.21 -8.70
CA SER A 491 7.55 -0.21 -9.82
C SER A 491 7.43 1.06 -10.66
N ALA A 492 6.20 1.56 -10.87
CA ALA A 492 5.94 2.82 -11.56
C ALA A 492 6.46 4.02 -10.74
N LEU A 493 6.14 4.07 -9.46
CA LEU A 493 6.62 5.12 -8.55
C LEU A 493 8.14 5.15 -8.48
N ALA A 494 8.79 3.98 -8.43
CA ALA A 494 10.24 3.87 -8.41
C ALA A 494 10.88 4.46 -9.67
N GLU A 495 10.29 4.22 -10.85
CA GLU A 495 10.78 4.83 -12.09
C GLU A 495 10.59 6.34 -12.11
N VAL A 496 9.44 6.84 -11.71
CA VAL A 496 9.19 8.29 -11.64
C VAL A 496 10.16 8.97 -10.65
N ALA A 497 10.49 8.29 -9.56
CA ALA A 497 11.41 8.82 -8.55
C ALA A 497 12.89 8.76 -8.96
N TRP A 498 13.27 7.76 -9.76
CA TRP A 498 14.64 7.50 -10.16
C TRP A 498 15.01 8.13 -11.50
N SER A 499 14.20 7.86 -12.54
CA SER A 499 14.57 8.12 -13.94
C SER A 499 14.42 9.60 -14.31
N PRO A 500 15.25 10.13 -15.23
CA PRO A 500 15.09 11.50 -15.73
C PRO A 500 13.73 11.67 -16.41
N LEU A 501 13.14 12.84 -16.24
CA LEU A 501 11.85 13.18 -16.85
C LEU A 501 11.80 12.95 -18.38
N ALA A 502 12.93 13.18 -19.07
CA ALA A 502 13.03 12.94 -20.52
C ALA A 502 12.91 11.46 -20.93
N LYS A 503 12.96 10.52 -19.95
CA LYS A 503 12.74 9.07 -20.17
C LYS A 503 11.33 8.63 -19.85
N LYS A 504 10.47 9.54 -19.38
CA LYS A 504 9.10 9.23 -18.99
C LYS A 504 8.24 8.95 -20.23
N ASP A 505 7.95 7.69 -20.47
CA ASP A 505 7.13 7.20 -21.58
C ASP A 505 6.32 6.00 -21.07
N TRP A 506 5.00 6.15 -21.01
CA TRP A 506 4.09 5.13 -20.48
C TRP A 506 4.12 3.83 -21.29
N GLU A 507 4.09 3.93 -22.62
CA GLU A 507 4.06 2.77 -23.48
C GLU A 507 5.35 1.93 -23.38
N ASP A 508 6.51 2.62 -23.30
CA ASP A 508 7.79 1.96 -23.07
C ASP A 508 7.84 1.32 -21.67
N PHE A 509 7.42 2.05 -20.62
CA PHE A 509 7.37 1.52 -19.26
C PHE A 509 6.45 0.30 -19.17
N ASN A 510 5.21 0.40 -19.68
CA ASN A 510 4.23 -0.69 -19.66
C ASN A 510 4.71 -1.92 -20.44
N THR A 511 5.42 -1.71 -21.53
CA THR A 511 6.08 -2.78 -22.29
C THR A 511 7.15 -3.48 -21.46
N ARG A 512 8.04 -2.75 -20.80
CA ARG A 512 9.09 -3.32 -19.93
C ARG A 512 8.49 -4.03 -18.71
N LEU A 513 7.44 -3.47 -18.13
CA LEU A 513 6.68 -4.04 -17.03
C LEU A 513 6.09 -5.39 -17.44
N SER A 514 5.31 -5.42 -18.54
CA SER A 514 4.53 -6.57 -18.95
C SER A 514 5.38 -7.71 -19.51
N LEU A 515 6.43 -7.41 -20.26
CA LEU A 515 7.22 -8.43 -20.95
C LEU A 515 8.26 -9.13 -20.05
N THR A 516 8.72 -8.47 -18.98
CA THR A 516 9.83 -9.02 -18.19
C THR A 516 9.69 -8.78 -16.70
N HIS A 517 9.18 -7.62 -16.29
CA HIS A 517 9.21 -7.27 -14.87
C HIS A 517 8.21 -8.08 -14.03
N PHE A 518 7.08 -8.48 -14.61
CA PHE A 518 6.17 -9.42 -13.95
C PHE A 518 6.85 -10.76 -13.62
N ASP A 519 7.72 -11.27 -14.50
CA ASP A 519 8.55 -12.45 -14.18
C ASP A 519 9.47 -12.17 -12.98
N ARG A 520 10.08 -11.00 -12.91
CA ARG A 520 10.93 -10.63 -11.76
C ARG A 520 10.12 -10.57 -10.47
N LEU A 521 8.96 -9.91 -10.48
CA LEU A 521 8.06 -9.85 -9.31
C LEU A 521 7.64 -11.27 -8.87
N TYR A 522 7.27 -12.12 -9.81
CA TYR A 522 6.93 -13.52 -9.53
C TYR A 522 8.06 -14.28 -8.83
N PHE A 523 9.27 -14.22 -9.39
CA PHE A 523 10.43 -14.92 -8.81
C PHE A 523 10.97 -14.28 -7.53
N MET A 524 10.68 -13.00 -7.27
CA MET A 524 10.88 -12.37 -5.96
C MET A 524 9.88 -12.85 -4.91
N GLY A 525 8.90 -13.66 -5.29
CA GLY A 525 7.85 -14.17 -4.42
C GLY A 525 6.75 -13.16 -4.10
N ILE A 526 6.63 -12.09 -4.88
CA ILE A 526 5.64 -11.03 -4.69
C ILE A 526 4.31 -11.48 -5.29
N ARG A 527 3.24 -11.39 -4.50
CA ARG A 527 1.85 -11.66 -4.94
C ARG A 527 1.22 -10.40 -5.54
N PHE A 528 1.83 -9.93 -6.63
CA PHE A 528 1.41 -8.71 -7.30
C PHE A 528 0.01 -8.81 -7.93
N ARG A 529 -0.61 -7.67 -8.22
CA ARG A 529 -1.88 -7.58 -8.89
C ARG A 529 -1.81 -8.16 -10.30
N VAL A 530 -2.65 -9.14 -10.57
CA VAL A 530 -3.04 -9.54 -11.94
C VAL A 530 -4.34 -8.82 -12.27
N PRO A 531 -4.42 -8.02 -13.33
CA PRO A 531 -5.65 -7.33 -13.69
C PRO A 531 -6.81 -8.29 -13.89
N PRO A 532 -7.97 -8.05 -13.27
CA PRO A 532 -9.15 -8.89 -13.49
C PRO A 532 -9.67 -8.72 -14.93
N PRO A 533 -10.34 -9.74 -15.47
CA PRO A 533 -11.06 -9.59 -16.73
C PRO A 533 -12.17 -8.54 -16.62
N HIS A 534 -12.42 -7.80 -17.69
CA HIS A 534 -13.66 -7.09 -17.89
C HIS A 534 -14.61 -8.05 -18.62
N ALA A 535 -15.63 -8.54 -17.93
CA ALA A 535 -16.60 -9.47 -18.49
C ALA A 535 -17.99 -8.82 -18.52
N GLY A 536 -18.63 -8.81 -19.67
CA GLY A 536 -19.96 -8.21 -19.83
C GLY A 536 -20.88 -9.10 -20.66
N TYR A 537 -22.19 -9.02 -20.39
CA TYR A 537 -23.21 -9.72 -21.17
C TYR A 537 -23.91 -8.75 -22.12
N MET A 538 -23.88 -9.07 -23.42
CA MET A 538 -24.48 -8.22 -24.44
C MET A 538 -24.98 -9.06 -25.63
N ASN A 539 -26.21 -8.83 -26.03
CA ASN A 539 -26.84 -9.47 -27.23
C ASN A 539 -26.78 -11.01 -27.23
N GLY A 540 -26.95 -11.64 -26.07
CA GLY A 540 -26.91 -13.10 -25.93
C GLY A 540 -25.50 -13.70 -25.88
N TYR A 541 -24.47 -12.89 -25.67
CA TYR A 541 -23.10 -13.33 -25.56
C TYR A 541 -22.42 -12.71 -24.33
N ILE A 542 -21.59 -13.49 -23.66
CA ILE A 542 -20.61 -12.97 -22.70
C ILE A 542 -19.33 -12.66 -23.48
N VAL A 543 -18.86 -11.42 -23.35
CA VAL A 543 -17.60 -10.95 -23.92
C VAL A 543 -16.69 -10.58 -22.77
N ALA A 544 -15.45 -11.05 -22.80
CA ALA A 544 -14.43 -10.70 -21.80
C ALA A 544 -13.13 -10.28 -22.48
N ASP A 545 -12.46 -9.31 -21.89
CA ASP A 545 -11.12 -8.86 -22.26
C ASP A 545 -10.26 -8.66 -20.99
N ASN A 546 -8.97 -8.33 -21.16
CA ASN A 546 -8.06 -8.04 -20.07
C ASN A 546 -7.11 -6.91 -20.46
N GLU A 547 -6.68 -6.13 -19.48
CA GLU A 547 -5.69 -5.05 -19.60
C GLU A 547 -4.42 -5.51 -20.36
N TYR A 548 -4.00 -6.76 -20.12
CA TYR A 548 -2.91 -7.41 -20.86
C TYR A 548 -3.45 -8.55 -21.71
N PRO A 549 -3.60 -8.37 -23.06
CA PRO A 549 -4.24 -9.36 -23.94
C PRO A 549 -3.57 -10.74 -23.99
N TRP A 550 -2.31 -10.84 -23.54
CA TRP A 550 -1.55 -12.10 -23.47
C TRP A 550 -1.82 -12.91 -22.18
N MET A 551 -2.52 -12.33 -21.18
CA MET A 551 -2.90 -13.06 -19.98
C MET A 551 -3.94 -14.13 -20.29
N VAL A 552 -3.81 -15.27 -19.63
CA VAL A 552 -4.73 -16.40 -19.82
C VAL A 552 -6.00 -16.12 -19.03
N MET A 553 -7.13 -15.96 -19.73
CA MET A 553 -8.44 -15.85 -19.09
C MET A 553 -9.11 -17.22 -19.01
N ARG A 554 -9.66 -17.54 -17.85
CA ARG A 554 -10.42 -18.77 -17.60
C ARG A 554 -11.80 -18.45 -17.01
N TYR A 555 -12.75 -19.34 -17.23
CA TYR A 555 -14.10 -19.18 -16.71
C TYR A 555 -14.70 -20.50 -16.21
N THR A 556 -15.74 -20.36 -15.41
CA THR A 556 -16.66 -21.41 -15.00
C THR A 556 -18.10 -21.02 -15.40
N SER A 557 -18.98 -22.00 -15.50
CA SER A 557 -20.39 -21.79 -15.86
C SER A 557 -21.35 -22.38 -14.80
N ASP A 558 -20.83 -22.69 -13.60
CA ASP A 558 -21.57 -23.31 -12.51
C ASP A 558 -21.54 -22.49 -11.21
N GLY A 559 -21.00 -21.26 -11.28
CA GLY A 559 -20.86 -20.36 -10.14
C GLY A 559 -19.64 -20.65 -9.26
N SER A 560 -18.84 -21.65 -9.57
CA SER A 560 -17.58 -21.89 -8.87
C SER A 560 -16.49 -20.91 -9.33
N ASP A 561 -15.49 -20.67 -8.47
CA ASP A 561 -14.36 -19.82 -8.84
C ASP A 561 -13.46 -20.49 -9.88
N PRO A 562 -13.03 -19.78 -10.95
CA PRO A 562 -12.10 -20.31 -11.93
C PRO A 562 -10.75 -20.70 -11.30
N GLY A 563 -10.31 -21.92 -11.59
CA GLY A 563 -9.00 -22.44 -11.21
C GLY A 563 -8.10 -22.72 -12.43
N PRO A 564 -6.88 -23.22 -12.21
CA PRO A 564 -5.91 -23.51 -13.30
C PRO A 564 -6.41 -24.50 -14.34
N CYS A 565 -7.38 -25.35 -13.97
CA CYS A 565 -7.97 -26.37 -14.85
C CYS A 565 -9.33 -25.96 -15.45
N SER A 566 -9.85 -24.79 -15.12
CA SER A 566 -11.12 -24.28 -15.63
C SER A 566 -11.03 -23.97 -17.12
N SER A 567 -12.17 -23.86 -17.79
CA SER A 567 -12.28 -23.61 -19.23
C SER A 567 -11.54 -22.35 -19.67
N LEU A 568 -10.83 -22.43 -20.78
CA LEU A 568 -10.16 -21.25 -21.38
C LEU A 568 -11.20 -20.37 -22.06
N TYR A 569 -11.13 -19.06 -21.82
CA TYR A 569 -11.88 -18.09 -22.60
C TYR A 569 -11.07 -17.71 -23.84
N THR A 570 -11.59 -18.06 -25.01
CA THR A 570 -10.94 -17.79 -26.31
C THR A 570 -11.83 -17.08 -27.31
N ALA A 571 -13.14 -16.99 -27.03
CA ALA A 571 -14.12 -16.34 -27.88
C ALA A 571 -15.39 -16.02 -27.09
N PRO A 572 -16.25 -15.10 -27.56
CA PRO A 572 -17.54 -14.80 -26.94
C PRO A 572 -18.39 -16.05 -26.69
N ILE A 573 -18.94 -16.17 -25.50
CA ILE A 573 -19.73 -17.33 -25.06
C ILE A 573 -21.20 -17.01 -25.31
N LYS A 574 -21.86 -17.80 -26.17
CA LYS A 574 -23.30 -17.67 -26.39
C LYS A 574 -24.05 -18.33 -25.26
N THR A 575 -24.90 -17.57 -24.57
CA THR A 575 -25.73 -18.08 -23.48
C THR A 575 -26.94 -17.17 -23.29
N ASP A 576 -28.04 -17.76 -22.80
CA ASP A 576 -29.23 -17.02 -22.36
C ASP A 576 -29.25 -16.87 -20.83
N HIS A 577 -28.29 -17.50 -20.12
CA HIS A 577 -28.15 -17.54 -18.67
C HIS A 577 -26.72 -17.19 -18.25
N PRO A 578 -26.34 -15.89 -18.21
CA PRO A 578 -25.00 -15.45 -17.86
C PRO A 578 -24.68 -15.51 -16.37
N GLU A 579 -25.69 -15.68 -15.49
CA GLU A 579 -25.58 -15.53 -14.04
C GLU A 579 -24.55 -16.44 -13.36
N PRO A 580 -24.35 -17.71 -13.78
CA PRO A 580 -23.38 -18.57 -13.13
C PRO A 580 -21.95 -18.40 -13.65
N TYR A 581 -21.74 -17.54 -14.68
CA TYR A 581 -20.43 -17.41 -15.28
C TYR A 581 -19.51 -16.52 -14.44
N ARG A 582 -18.36 -17.10 -14.06
CA ARG A 582 -17.29 -16.39 -13.36
C ARG A 582 -16.01 -16.44 -14.13
N PHE A 583 -15.23 -15.35 -14.08
CA PHE A 583 -13.99 -15.17 -14.84
C PHE A 583 -12.83 -14.80 -13.94
N ALA A 584 -11.63 -15.28 -14.29
CA ALA A 584 -10.38 -14.80 -13.70
C ALA A 584 -9.27 -14.80 -14.76
N ALA A 585 -8.35 -13.85 -14.65
CA ALA A 585 -7.13 -13.83 -15.42
C ALA A 585 -5.99 -14.50 -14.63
N PHE A 586 -5.10 -15.18 -15.34
CA PHE A 586 -3.97 -15.91 -14.78
C PHE A 586 -2.68 -15.41 -15.40
N TYR A 587 -1.73 -15.02 -14.55
CA TYR A 587 -0.36 -14.77 -14.96
C TYR A 587 0.40 -16.10 -15.10
N ARG A 588 0.29 -16.94 -14.09
CA ARG A 588 0.72 -18.34 -14.04
C ARG A 588 -0.32 -19.14 -13.30
N ASP A 589 -0.20 -20.45 -13.22
CA ASP A 589 -1.22 -21.32 -12.61
C ASP A 589 -1.51 -20.96 -11.13
N ASP A 590 -0.55 -20.38 -10.41
CA ASP A 590 -0.65 -20.02 -8.99
C ASP A 590 -0.86 -18.52 -8.73
N VAL A 591 -0.82 -17.66 -9.75
CA VAL A 591 -1.03 -16.20 -9.62
C VAL A 591 -2.19 -15.78 -10.49
N ARG A 592 -3.33 -15.50 -9.85
CA ARG A 592 -4.55 -15.09 -10.53
C ARG A 592 -5.09 -13.77 -10.01
N SER A 593 -5.91 -13.14 -10.83
CA SER A 593 -6.73 -11.98 -10.45
C SER A 593 -7.78 -12.33 -9.40
N ILE A 594 -8.48 -11.30 -8.90
CA ILE A 594 -9.80 -11.51 -8.30
C ILE A 594 -10.73 -12.13 -9.35
N VAL A 595 -11.78 -12.78 -8.85
CA VAL A 595 -12.84 -13.35 -9.69
C VAL A 595 -13.87 -12.27 -9.99
N VAL A 596 -14.28 -12.16 -11.23
CA VAL A 596 -15.37 -11.27 -11.66
C VAL A 596 -16.51 -12.08 -12.26
N GLU A 597 -17.72 -11.60 -12.06
CA GLU A 597 -18.92 -12.11 -12.72
C GLU A 597 -19.14 -11.35 -14.02
N ALA A 598 -19.80 -11.97 -15.00
CA ALA A 598 -20.26 -11.23 -16.17
C ALA A 598 -21.27 -10.17 -15.71
N ASP A 599 -21.06 -8.91 -16.10
CA ASP A 599 -22.02 -7.85 -15.78
C ASP A 599 -23.37 -8.20 -16.39
N LEU A 600 -24.33 -8.49 -15.52
CA LEU A 600 -25.69 -8.75 -15.93
C LEU A 600 -26.38 -7.43 -16.25
N PRO A 601 -27.17 -7.36 -17.33
CA PRO A 601 -28.03 -6.21 -17.52
C PRO A 601 -29.00 -6.12 -16.34
N TYR A 602 -28.80 -5.18 -15.46
CA TYR A 602 -29.74 -4.85 -14.40
C TYR A 602 -31.06 -4.39 -15.03
N ASP A 603 -32.15 -5.12 -14.80
CA ASP A 603 -33.46 -4.69 -15.28
C ASP A 603 -33.99 -3.56 -14.40
N ARG A 604 -33.69 -2.31 -14.79
CA ARG A 604 -34.21 -1.09 -14.15
C ARG A 604 -35.73 -0.97 -14.23
N ASN A 605 -36.42 -1.84 -14.96
CA ASN A 605 -37.89 -1.83 -15.09
C ASN A 605 -38.57 -2.64 -13.97
N LEU A 606 -37.86 -3.49 -13.26
CA LEU A 606 -38.36 -4.02 -11.99
C LEU A 606 -38.26 -2.90 -10.96
N LYS A 607 -39.32 -2.20 -10.68
CA LYS A 607 -39.48 -1.32 -9.49
C LYS A 607 -39.97 -2.20 -8.34
N PRO A 608 -39.07 -2.78 -7.56
CA PRO A 608 -39.54 -3.83 -6.68
C PRO A 608 -39.83 -3.32 -5.30
N VAL A 609 -39.09 -2.34 -4.81
CA VAL A 609 -39.18 -1.96 -3.40
C VAL A 609 -39.94 -0.66 -3.25
N THR A 610 -41.09 -0.72 -2.61
CA THR A 610 -41.90 0.44 -2.28
C THR A 610 -41.67 0.94 -0.87
N HIS A 611 -41.22 0.06 0.02
CA HIS A 611 -41.09 0.42 1.43
C HIS A 611 -39.98 -0.36 2.13
N VAL A 612 -39.05 0.40 2.75
CA VAL A 612 -37.99 -0.19 3.58
C VAL A 612 -38.20 0.24 5.01
N THR A 613 -38.25 -0.73 5.91
CA THR A 613 -38.38 -0.50 7.36
C THR A 613 -37.23 -1.18 8.09
N GLY A 614 -36.87 -0.66 9.26
CA GLY A 614 -35.83 -1.26 10.10
C GLY A 614 -35.87 -0.72 11.52
N ASN A 615 -35.29 -1.46 12.44
CA ASN A 615 -35.16 -1.09 13.84
C ASN A 615 -33.68 -0.99 14.28
N LEU A 616 -32.75 -0.91 13.33
CA LEU A 616 -31.36 -0.61 13.58
C LEU A 616 -31.14 0.90 13.64
N GLU A 617 -30.12 1.31 14.36
CA GLU A 617 -29.65 2.69 14.30
C GLU A 617 -28.92 2.94 12.99
N ILE A 618 -29.29 4.00 12.28
CA ILE A 618 -28.76 4.35 10.96
C ILE A 618 -28.19 5.75 10.92
N ASN A 619 -27.21 5.95 10.05
CA ASN A 619 -26.66 7.26 9.77
C ASN A 619 -27.71 8.15 9.07
N ARG A 620 -28.00 9.30 9.65
CA ARG A 620 -28.94 10.28 9.07
C ARG A 620 -28.57 10.78 7.68
N ARG A 621 -27.29 10.66 7.29
CA ARG A 621 -26.80 11.03 5.96
C ARG A 621 -27.02 9.93 4.91
N THR A 622 -27.31 8.72 5.34
CA THR A 622 -27.61 7.56 4.49
C THR A 622 -28.94 6.94 4.91
N PRO A 623 -30.07 7.60 4.64
CA PRO A 623 -31.40 7.19 5.12
C PRO A 623 -31.85 5.87 4.48
N LEU A 624 -32.80 5.16 5.12
CA LEU A 624 -33.37 3.90 4.61
C LEU A 624 -33.93 4.01 3.17
N SER A 625 -34.33 5.21 2.74
CA SER A 625 -34.77 5.44 1.36
C SER A 625 -33.70 5.16 0.31
N ASN A 626 -32.43 5.15 0.68
CA ASN A 626 -31.35 4.77 -0.20
C ASN A 626 -31.39 3.27 -0.62
N LEU A 627 -32.11 2.44 0.15
CA LEU A 627 -32.26 1.01 -0.16
C LEU A 627 -33.47 0.72 -1.10
N GLY A 628 -34.05 1.72 -1.68
CA GLY A 628 -35.21 1.57 -2.59
C GLY A 628 -35.20 2.59 -3.72
N ASP A 629 -34.06 3.25 -3.94
CA ASP A 629 -33.93 4.31 -4.93
C ASP A 629 -33.46 3.79 -6.30
N ASN A 630 -33.22 2.49 -6.44
CA ASN A 630 -32.67 1.82 -7.63
C ASN A 630 -31.30 2.35 -8.07
N ASN A 631 -30.51 2.89 -7.14
CA ASN A 631 -29.18 3.37 -7.41
C ASN A 631 -28.14 2.43 -6.77
N PRO A 632 -27.36 1.67 -7.54
CA PRO A 632 -26.39 0.72 -6.98
C PRO A 632 -25.20 1.38 -6.28
N SER A 633 -25.09 2.70 -6.36
CA SER A 633 -24.04 3.47 -5.68
C SER A 633 -24.48 3.99 -4.31
N THR A 634 -25.75 3.89 -3.97
CA THR A 634 -26.28 4.29 -2.67
C THR A 634 -26.27 3.13 -1.67
N TYR A 635 -26.23 3.46 -0.41
CA TYR A 635 -26.18 2.49 0.69
C TYR A 635 -26.77 3.09 1.95
N VAL A 636 -27.03 2.24 2.92
CA VAL A 636 -27.35 2.64 4.30
C VAL A 636 -26.22 2.20 5.22
N GLN A 637 -25.71 3.12 6.02
CA GLN A 637 -24.78 2.84 7.09
C GLN A 637 -25.55 2.59 8.38
N CYS A 638 -25.37 1.38 8.93
CA CYS A 638 -25.94 0.97 10.20
C CYS A 638 -24.89 1.06 11.30
N PHE A 639 -25.28 1.56 12.47
CA PHE A 639 -24.39 1.68 13.63
C PHE A 639 -24.67 0.58 14.66
N GLY A 640 -23.62 0.18 15.40
CA GLY A 640 -23.71 -0.70 16.56
C GLY A 640 -23.89 0.05 17.90
N PRO A 641 -24.00 -0.70 19.03
CA PRO A 641 -23.96 -2.15 19.08
C PRO A 641 -25.25 -2.79 18.55
N LEU A 642 -25.09 -3.78 17.69
CA LEU A 642 -26.21 -4.51 17.12
C LEU A 642 -26.79 -5.49 18.16
N GLN A 643 -28.09 -5.77 18.07
CA GLN A 643 -28.79 -6.73 18.93
C GLN A 643 -29.37 -7.86 18.09
N GLU A 644 -29.34 -9.07 18.65
CA GLU A 644 -29.99 -10.23 18.04
C GLU A 644 -31.48 -9.95 17.77
N GLY A 645 -31.94 -10.32 16.58
CA GLY A 645 -33.31 -10.10 16.16
C GLY A 645 -33.63 -8.74 15.59
N GLN A 646 -32.67 -7.79 15.54
CA GLN A 646 -32.85 -6.56 14.79
C GLN A 646 -32.97 -6.84 13.30
N THR A 647 -33.76 -6.04 12.58
CA THR A 647 -34.07 -6.30 11.16
C THR A 647 -34.03 -5.05 10.30
N ILE A 648 -33.71 -5.22 9.02
CA ILE A 648 -34.07 -4.32 7.92
C ILE A 648 -34.94 -5.14 6.95
N GLN A 649 -36.11 -4.64 6.61
CA GLN A 649 -37.08 -5.31 5.77
C GLN A 649 -37.41 -4.47 4.54
N PHE A 650 -37.35 -5.10 3.40
CA PHE A 650 -37.77 -4.62 2.09
C PHE A 650 -39.15 -5.20 1.77
N THR A 651 -40.09 -4.37 1.35
CA THR A 651 -41.45 -4.80 1.01
C THR A 651 -41.81 -4.29 -0.38
N PHE A 652 -42.26 -5.18 -1.25
CA PHE A 652 -42.70 -4.87 -2.61
C PHE A 652 -44.17 -4.47 -2.65
N GLU A 653 -44.57 -3.67 -3.62
CA GLU A 653 -46.00 -3.33 -3.82
C GLU A 653 -46.88 -4.54 -4.11
N GLN A 654 -46.32 -5.50 -4.81
CA GLN A 654 -46.96 -6.78 -5.14
C GLN A 654 -45.93 -7.89 -5.09
N PRO A 655 -46.37 -9.14 -4.87
CA PRO A 655 -45.44 -10.28 -4.92
C PRO A 655 -44.70 -10.37 -6.25
N VAL A 656 -43.37 -10.46 -6.19
CA VAL A 656 -42.47 -10.50 -7.36
C VAL A 656 -42.13 -11.95 -7.67
N HIS A 657 -42.29 -12.35 -8.93
CA HIS A 657 -41.73 -13.60 -9.46
C HIS A 657 -40.31 -13.32 -9.96
N THR A 658 -39.33 -14.06 -9.49
CA THR A 658 -37.93 -13.85 -9.82
C THR A 658 -37.16 -15.17 -9.89
N SER A 659 -36.14 -15.21 -10.73
CA SER A 659 -35.18 -16.32 -10.80
C SER A 659 -34.12 -16.28 -9.69
N GLY A 660 -33.98 -15.14 -9.01
CA GLY A 660 -33.09 -15.00 -7.86
C GLY A 660 -33.17 -13.63 -7.19
N ILE A 661 -32.79 -13.59 -5.92
CA ILE A 661 -32.62 -12.34 -5.15
C ILE A 661 -31.22 -12.35 -4.57
N ARG A 662 -30.55 -11.21 -4.69
CA ARG A 662 -29.24 -10.99 -4.10
C ARG A 662 -29.33 -9.86 -3.08
N VAL A 663 -28.85 -10.13 -1.86
CA VAL A 663 -28.62 -9.14 -0.81
C VAL A 663 -27.13 -8.85 -0.77
N ARG A 664 -26.75 -7.59 -0.79
CA ARG A 664 -25.34 -7.18 -0.67
C ARG A 664 -25.14 -6.29 0.55
N THR A 665 -24.07 -6.55 1.25
CA THR A 665 -23.57 -5.74 2.37
C THR A 665 -22.16 -5.26 2.09
N GLY A 666 -21.67 -4.35 2.90
CA GLY A 666 -20.40 -3.67 2.67
C GLY A 666 -20.57 -2.35 1.92
N LEU A 667 -19.62 -1.45 2.11
CA LEU A 667 -19.63 -0.17 1.41
C LEU A 667 -19.45 -0.42 -0.10
N PRO A 668 -20.34 0.08 -0.97
CA PRO A 668 -20.16 -0.02 -2.40
C PRO A 668 -18.78 0.48 -2.79
N ALA A 669 -18.10 -0.24 -3.64
CA ALA A 669 -16.77 0.09 -4.10
C ALA A 669 -15.59 -0.34 -3.21
N VAL A 670 -15.74 -0.68 -1.93
CA VAL A 670 -14.58 -1.05 -1.07
C VAL A 670 -14.74 -2.40 -0.34
N ASP A 671 -15.93 -3.01 -0.35
CA ASP A 671 -16.26 -4.30 0.30
C ASP A 671 -15.79 -4.38 1.78
N ILE A 672 -15.86 -3.23 2.48
CA ILE A 672 -15.60 -3.15 3.92
C ILE A 672 -16.91 -3.22 4.69
N ASP A 673 -16.80 -3.60 5.97
CA ASP A 673 -17.91 -3.71 6.89
C ASP A 673 -19.06 -4.55 6.32
N VAL A 674 -18.65 -5.70 5.75
CA VAL A 674 -19.57 -6.74 5.26
C VAL A 674 -20.18 -7.53 6.42
N VAL A 675 -21.34 -8.10 6.18
CA VAL A 675 -22.08 -8.87 7.19
C VAL A 675 -21.79 -10.37 7.00
N ASP A 676 -21.45 -11.07 8.08
CA ASP A 676 -21.40 -12.53 8.19
C ASP A 676 -22.16 -13.06 9.41
N PHE A 677 -22.75 -12.16 10.19
CA PHE A 677 -23.41 -12.38 11.48
C PHE A 677 -24.96 -12.20 11.40
N ALA A 678 -25.51 -12.27 10.20
CA ALA A 678 -26.94 -12.15 9.95
C ALA A 678 -27.39 -13.21 8.95
N HIS A 679 -28.71 -13.42 8.87
CA HIS A 679 -29.31 -14.24 7.83
C HIS A 679 -30.40 -13.49 7.08
N VAL A 680 -30.77 -14.04 5.92
CA VAL A 680 -31.84 -13.51 5.08
C VAL A 680 -33.07 -14.36 5.22
N GLU A 681 -34.23 -13.74 5.28
CA GLU A 681 -35.55 -14.37 5.21
C GLU A 681 -36.40 -13.71 4.12
N TYR A 682 -37.32 -14.45 3.55
CA TYR A 682 -38.31 -13.90 2.64
C TYR A 682 -39.75 -14.37 2.99
N SER A 683 -40.73 -13.64 2.50
CA SER A 683 -42.14 -13.90 2.73
C SER A 683 -42.94 -13.61 1.45
N SER A 684 -43.93 -14.49 1.16
CA SER A 684 -44.88 -14.27 0.07
C SER A 684 -46.13 -13.47 0.47
N ASN A 685 -46.38 -13.31 1.78
CA ASN A 685 -47.55 -12.63 2.31
C ASN A 685 -47.20 -11.44 3.28
N GLY A 686 -45.91 -11.21 3.53
CA GLY A 686 -45.42 -10.16 4.42
C GLY A 686 -45.51 -10.48 5.94
N VAL A 687 -46.01 -11.67 6.29
CA VAL A 687 -46.25 -12.08 7.69
C VAL A 687 -45.43 -13.31 8.05
N ASP A 688 -45.51 -14.35 7.24
CA ASP A 688 -44.82 -15.62 7.44
C ASP A 688 -43.48 -15.60 6.71
N PHE A 689 -42.40 -15.55 7.47
CA PHE A 689 -41.06 -15.47 6.93
C PHE A 689 -40.37 -16.85 6.95
N LYS A 690 -39.69 -17.16 5.87
CA LYS A 690 -38.90 -18.37 5.67
C LYS A 690 -37.41 -17.99 5.59
N ARG A 691 -36.61 -18.57 6.48
CA ARG A 691 -35.16 -18.43 6.48
C ARG A 691 -34.56 -19.06 5.23
N VAL A 692 -33.61 -18.40 4.61
CA VAL A 692 -32.88 -18.87 3.43
C VAL A 692 -31.59 -19.54 3.85
N ALA A 693 -31.29 -20.68 3.26
CA ALA A 693 -30.00 -21.35 3.39
C ALA A 693 -29.02 -20.69 2.35
N CYS A 694 -28.43 -19.59 2.70
CA CYS A 694 -27.56 -18.82 1.83
C CYS A 694 -26.29 -18.43 2.60
N PRO A 695 -25.12 -18.98 2.25
CA PRO A 695 -23.87 -18.53 2.86
C PRO A 695 -23.55 -17.10 2.41
N TRP A 696 -22.95 -16.33 3.30
CA TRP A 696 -22.38 -15.04 2.94
C TRP A 696 -21.04 -15.25 2.25
N GLU A 697 -20.93 -14.80 1.01
CA GLU A 697 -19.69 -14.80 0.25
C GLU A 697 -19.34 -13.37 -0.14
N ASN A 698 -18.19 -12.86 0.34
CA ASN A 698 -17.76 -11.48 0.09
C ASN A 698 -18.84 -10.41 0.38
N GLY A 699 -19.59 -10.60 1.45
CA GLY A 699 -20.68 -9.70 1.85
C GLY A 699 -21.95 -9.82 1.01
N GLY A 700 -22.04 -10.79 0.12
CA GLY A 700 -23.22 -11.08 -0.68
C GLY A 700 -23.90 -12.41 -0.29
N CYS A 701 -25.21 -12.43 -0.39
CA CYS A 701 -26.04 -13.63 -0.23
C CYS A 701 -27.02 -13.70 -1.41
N ARG A 702 -26.96 -14.77 -2.21
CA ARG A 702 -27.87 -15.01 -3.34
C ARG A 702 -28.74 -16.23 -3.07
N PHE A 703 -30.05 -16.11 -3.32
CA PHE A 703 -30.99 -17.24 -3.20
C PHE A 703 -32.06 -17.22 -4.27
N VAL A 704 -32.60 -18.40 -4.56
CA VAL A 704 -33.75 -18.58 -5.45
C VAL A 704 -34.98 -18.86 -4.58
N PRO A 705 -35.99 -17.97 -4.58
CA PRO A 705 -37.22 -18.21 -3.84
C PRO A 705 -38.07 -19.32 -4.50
N ASP A 706 -38.73 -20.13 -3.69
CA ASP A 706 -39.66 -21.18 -4.18
C ASP A 706 -41.08 -20.69 -4.42
N SER A 707 -41.34 -19.41 -4.16
CA SER A 707 -42.65 -18.74 -4.31
C SER A 707 -42.48 -17.28 -4.59
N PRO A 708 -43.52 -16.61 -5.14
CA PRO A 708 -43.46 -15.15 -5.31
C PRO A 708 -43.18 -14.44 -4.00
N VAL A 709 -42.32 -13.42 -4.05
CA VAL A 709 -41.80 -12.73 -2.87
C VAL A 709 -42.48 -11.38 -2.70
N LEU A 710 -43.10 -11.16 -1.55
CA LEU A 710 -43.68 -9.88 -1.15
C LEU A 710 -42.68 -9.09 -0.28
N SER A 711 -41.91 -9.77 0.59
CA SER A 711 -40.94 -9.12 1.45
C SER A 711 -39.65 -9.94 1.59
N VAL A 712 -38.52 -9.24 1.74
CA VAL A 712 -37.22 -9.79 2.12
C VAL A 712 -36.74 -9.06 3.34
N ARG A 713 -36.15 -9.75 4.31
CA ARG A 713 -35.54 -9.11 5.46
C ARG A 713 -34.16 -9.68 5.80
N LEU A 714 -33.27 -8.82 6.22
CA LEU A 714 -32.03 -9.13 6.89
C LEU A 714 -32.33 -9.17 8.39
N VAL A 715 -31.88 -10.24 9.07
CA VAL A 715 -32.06 -10.46 10.52
C VAL A 715 -30.71 -10.66 11.16
N ILE A 716 -30.40 -9.90 12.19
CA ILE A 716 -29.16 -10.03 12.95
C ILE A 716 -29.21 -11.29 13.82
N ASP A 717 -28.27 -12.22 13.62
CA ASP A 717 -28.19 -13.50 14.34
C ASP A 717 -27.52 -13.39 15.71
N LYS A 718 -26.59 -12.46 15.85
CA LYS A 718 -25.84 -12.23 17.09
C LYS A 718 -25.71 -10.75 17.33
N GLY A 719 -26.13 -10.30 18.52
CA GLY A 719 -25.75 -9.01 19.01
C GLY A 719 -24.24 -8.95 19.07
N ASN A 720 -23.60 -7.96 18.43
CA ASN A 720 -22.17 -8.01 18.27
C ASN A 720 -21.51 -6.66 18.13
N ASP A 721 -20.27 -6.71 18.29
CA ASP A 721 -19.12 -5.87 18.27
C ASP A 721 -18.93 -4.93 17.07
N PRO A 722 -19.45 -5.14 15.83
CA PRO A 722 -19.16 -4.17 14.78
C PRO A 722 -19.88 -2.84 15.09
N LEU A 723 -19.10 -1.77 15.06
CA LEU A 723 -19.60 -0.41 15.17
C LEU A 723 -20.48 -0.04 14.01
N THR A 724 -20.16 -0.53 12.83
CA THR A 724 -20.89 -0.20 11.61
C THR A 724 -20.93 -1.38 10.66
N PHE A 725 -21.96 -1.44 9.86
CA PHE A 725 -21.96 -2.19 8.61
C PHE A 725 -22.74 -1.40 7.55
N TYR A 726 -22.56 -1.76 6.30
CA TYR A 726 -23.24 -1.12 5.18
C TYR A 726 -24.16 -2.11 4.50
N LEU A 727 -25.37 -1.67 4.17
CA LEU A 727 -26.32 -2.44 3.40
C LEU A 727 -26.61 -1.71 2.09
N GLN A 728 -26.60 -2.46 0.99
CA GLN A 728 -26.91 -1.99 -0.35
C GLN A 728 -28.36 -2.37 -0.72
N ASP A 729 -28.83 -1.83 -1.83
CA ASP A 729 -30.16 -2.17 -2.37
C ASP A 729 -30.25 -3.66 -2.73
N LEU A 730 -31.47 -4.18 -2.78
CA LEU A 730 -31.72 -5.55 -3.25
C LEU A 730 -31.56 -5.64 -4.78
N TRP A 731 -30.97 -6.73 -5.23
CA TRP A 731 -30.87 -7.07 -6.64
C TRP A 731 -31.87 -8.21 -6.95
N ILE A 732 -32.75 -7.98 -7.89
CA ILE A 732 -33.76 -8.94 -8.31
C ILE A 732 -33.45 -9.40 -9.73
N GLU A 733 -33.30 -10.71 -9.87
CA GLU A 733 -32.98 -11.34 -11.16
C GLU A 733 -34.29 -11.72 -11.88
N LYS A 734 -34.32 -11.57 -13.21
CA LYS A 734 -35.48 -11.98 -14.05
C LYS A 734 -35.71 -13.47 -14.06
#